data_551743da47a0bc90bd7d63b13c3d5d8a
#
_entry.id   551743da47a0bc90bd7d63b13c3d5d8a
#
_cell.length_a   1.000
_cell.length_b   1.000
_cell.length_c   1.000
_cell.angle_alpha   90.00
_cell.angle_beta   90.00
_cell.angle_gamma   90.00
#
_symmetry.space_group_name_H-M   'P 1'
#
loop_
_entity.id
_entity.type
_entity.pdbx_description
1 polymer ?
#
loop_
_entity_poly.entity_id
_entity_poly.type
_entity_poly.pdbx_seq_one_letter_code
_entity_poly.pdbx_strand_id
1 'polypeptide(L)'
;MKHLQKLILILAVTICGNLLAQNSQKDLEQLMRNRREYFFTLTVSDPSEIQAISDLCSVDGTDGRTVVCFANQNEYEILLEKGYHPHLQTPPSLLETPIMWDGSHREAYDWDAYPTYEAYESMMQQFASEHPDRCTYFELGILASGRKLMFCRINNGQTDGKPKFLYTSTMHGNETTGFMLMLRLIDELCSSNDDRILNLVNNLDIFICPNTNPDGTYYGGNQSVSGARRNNANDLDLNRHYPDFDKGPHPDNEWCYQDETQWLMNLARDYKFTMAANFHTGSEVLNYPWDTHPALHADDEWWKLVCHEYADQCHEWDTSYMNMPHQNADNGIINGYVWYTISGSRQDYMNYYAQCREVTIECSNTYLPNATTMPMYWNYNHNSMLSYMEQCLNGIHGTITDAATGEAIEATVFIAGHDQRGSHVNSHLPAGDYHRPIKGGTYAITYSAYGYEPQTITVSVNDNEAVNQDVQLTPIPNTPLSAYFVAEREVVTVGSPVWFNEFSQGRHIVSWEWRFEGGTPSTSTERNPSVIYDAPGKFDVSLTVTDADGQTNTNIKSEFIDVYHAIPIQDGNVTVTDCRGLFLPSGSDCGHYGNDESHKMTLYPDGNERKIILDFLDFKTQPNTDVLTIYDGTSTDAPLIGSYSGSVLPGYITASNPEGALTITFVSNTYSNYLGWIATVTCTSGVSVDENLTESMKIYPNPAQNSFTIEAKGEIQYSVYNALGQVVLAGKFTDKAQIDAQSLRQGVYFLQLKGTNGNWVEKLIVEK
;
A
#
# COMPACT_ATOMS: atom_id res chain seq x y z
N MET A 1 -7.29 -60.33 -35.01
CA MET A 1 -7.50 -59.06 -35.73
C MET A 1 -8.53 -58.10 -35.07
N LYS A 2 -9.74 -58.54 -34.71
CA LYS A 2 -10.74 -57.62 -34.06
C LYS A 2 -10.31 -57.03 -32.71
N HIS A 3 -9.54 -57.74 -31.90
CA HIS A 3 -9.01 -57.20 -30.63
C HIS A 3 -7.85 -56.19 -30.83
N LEU A 4 -7.03 -56.42 -31.85
CA LEU A 4 -5.91 -55.50 -32.19
C LEU A 4 -6.46 -54.20 -32.77
N GLN A 5 -7.54 -54.24 -33.57
CA GLN A 5 -8.20 -53.06 -34.11
C GLN A 5 -8.88 -52.21 -33.00
N LYS A 6 -9.49 -52.84 -31.97
CA LYS A 6 -10.05 -52.12 -30.83
C LYS A 6 -8.95 -51.46 -29.96
N LEU A 7 -7.84 -52.14 -29.77
CA LEU A 7 -6.71 -51.58 -29.01
C LEU A 7 -6.07 -50.37 -29.72
N ILE A 8 -5.94 -50.46 -31.04
CA ILE A 8 -5.42 -49.36 -31.88
C ILE A 8 -6.42 -48.17 -31.88
N LEU A 9 -7.71 -48.43 -31.90
CA LEU A 9 -8.72 -47.36 -31.85
C LEU A 9 -8.76 -46.67 -30.50
N ILE A 10 -8.66 -47.42 -29.39
CA ILE A 10 -8.59 -46.86 -28.03
C ILE A 10 -7.30 -46.05 -27.87
N LEU A 11 -6.16 -46.54 -28.35
CA LEU A 11 -4.91 -45.83 -28.30
C LEU A 11 -4.92 -44.54 -29.14
N ALA A 12 -5.56 -44.59 -30.33
CA ALA A 12 -5.71 -43.42 -31.19
C ALA A 12 -6.64 -42.35 -30.58
N VAL A 13 -7.76 -42.77 -29.95
CA VAL A 13 -8.67 -41.85 -29.27
C VAL A 13 -7.99 -41.20 -28.05
N THR A 14 -7.22 -42.00 -27.30
CA THR A 14 -6.46 -41.47 -26.13
C THR A 14 -5.35 -40.52 -26.56
N ILE A 15 -4.64 -40.81 -27.66
CA ILE A 15 -3.58 -39.94 -28.19
C ILE A 15 -4.19 -38.66 -28.79
N CYS A 16 -5.31 -38.77 -29.54
CA CYS A 16 -6.00 -37.57 -30.05
C CYS A 16 -6.61 -36.74 -28.93
N GLY A 17 -7.18 -37.35 -27.90
CA GLY A 17 -7.70 -36.64 -26.73
C GLY A 17 -6.59 -35.90 -25.96
N ASN A 18 -5.44 -36.53 -25.75
CA ASN A 18 -4.29 -35.88 -25.10
C ASN A 18 -3.68 -34.79 -25.98
N LEU A 19 -3.63 -34.95 -27.30
CA LEU A 19 -3.13 -33.92 -28.22
C LEU A 19 -4.08 -32.70 -28.30
N LEU A 20 -5.39 -32.91 -28.27
CA LEU A 20 -6.37 -31.82 -28.22
C LEU A 20 -6.32 -31.08 -26.89
N ALA A 21 -6.21 -31.79 -25.77
CA ALA A 21 -6.04 -31.20 -24.46
C ALA A 21 -4.72 -30.41 -24.35
N GLN A 22 -3.64 -30.92 -24.89
CA GLN A 22 -2.33 -30.23 -24.92
C GLN A 22 -2.35 -28.98 -25.81
N ASN A 23 -3.08 -28.98 -26.91
CA ASN A 23 -3.25 -27.81 -27.76
C ASN A 23 -4.09 -26.75 -27.07
N SER A 24 -5.16 -27.14 -26.36
CA SER A 24 -5.99 -26.20 -25.59
C SER A 24 -5.22 -25.54 -24.44
N GLN A 25 -4.36 -26.28 -23.75
CA GLN A 25 -3.51 -25.69 -22.69
C GLN A 25 -2.47 -24.70 -23.25
N LYS A 26 -1.87 -24.98 -24.41
CA LYS A 26 -0.96 -24.04 -25.08
C LYS A 26 -1.66 -22.76 -25.54
N ASP A 27 -2.89 -22.89 -26.05
CA ASP A 27 -3.67 -21.73 -26.45
C ASP A 27 -4.05 -20.87 -25.24
N LEU A 28 -4.40 -21.50 -24.10
CA LEU A 28 -4.63 -20.81 -22.83
C LEU A 28 -3.36 -20.14 -22.31
N GLU A 29 -2.23 -20.82 -22.35
CA GLU A 29 -0.95 -20.25 -21.94
C GLU A 29 -0.60 -18.99 -22.74
N GLN A 30 -0.78 -19.04 -24.07
CA GLN A 30 -0.56 -17.87 -24.93
C GLN A 30 -1.56 -16.74 -24.62
N LEU A 31 -2.81 -17.07 -24.36
CA LEU A 31 -3.83 -16.09 -23.94
C LEU A 31 -3.44 -15.41 -22.63
N MET A 32 -3.06 -16.19 -21.61
CA MET A 32 -2.64 -15.67 -20.30
C MET A 32 -1.40 -14.78 -20.42
N ARG A 33 -0.42 -15.22 -21.19
CA ARG A 33 0.79 -14.44 -21.46
C ARG A 33 0.48 -13.09 -22.11
N ASN A 34 -0.42 -13.06 -23.10
CA ASN A 34 -0.87 -11.81 -23.71
C ASN A 34 -1.64 -10.91 -22.74
N ARG A 35 -2.33 -11.50 -21.77
CA ARG A 35 -3.06 -10.79 -20.72
C ARG A 35 -2.16 -10.35 -19.56
N ARG A 36 -0.97 -10.95 -19.42
CA ARG A 36 -0.04 -10.76 -18.31
C ARG A 36 -0.65 -11.16 -16.95
N GLU A 37 -1.66 -12.02 -16.97
CA GLU A 37 -2.38 -12.54 -15.81
C GLU A 37 -2.77 -13.99 -16.06
N TYR A 38 -2.43 -14.87 -15.14
CA TYR A 38 -2.71 -16.31 -15.18
C TYR A 38 -3.83 -16.66 -14.21
N PHE A 39 -4.82 -17.40 -14.71
CA PHE A 39 -5.87 -17.98 -13.92
C PHE A 39 -5.79 -19.50 -13.99
N PHE A 40 -5.69 -20.16 -12.86
CA PHE A 40 -5.44 -21.60 -12.80
C PHE A 40 -5.92 -22.23 -11.50
N THR A 41 -5.92 -23.57 -11.49
CA THR A 41 -6.12 -24.36 -10.27
C THR A 41 -4.85 -25.14 -9.93
N LEU A 42 -4.64 -25.33 -8.63
CA LEU A 42 -3.63 -26.22 -8.07
C LEU A 42 -4.33 -27.31 -7.25
N THR A 43 -3.76 -28.51 -7.23
CA THR A 43 -4.20 -29.57 -6.32
C THR A 43 -3.13 -29.76 -5.24
N VAL A 44 -3.50 -29.53 -3.99
CA VAL A 44 -2.61 -29.70 -2.84
C VAL A 44 -2.75 -31.08 -2.20
N SER A 45 -1.66 -31.61 -1.70
CA SER A 45 -1.65 -32.87 -0.96
C SER A 45 -2.15 -32.69 0.48
N ASP A 46 -1.78 -31.55 1.07
CA ASP A 46 -2.10 -31.16 2.44
C ASP A 46 -2.62 -29.70 2.45
N PRO A 47 -3.70 -29.37 3.16
CA PRO A 47 -4.20 -28.00 3.29
C PRO A 47 -3.16 -27.00 3.82
N SER A 48 -2.12 -27.43 4.56
CA SER A 48 -1.04 -26.56 4.99
C SER A 48 -0.20 -25.98 3.84
N GLU A 49 -0.26 -26.58 2.64
CA GLU A 49 0.40 -26.06 1.44
C GLU A 49 -0.29 -24.77 0.90
N ILE A 50 -1.56 -24.52 1.26
CA ILE A 50 -2.31 -23.34 0.81
C ILE A 50 -1.59 -22.06 1.24
N GLN A 51 -1.08 -22.03 2.46
CA GLN A 51 -0.31 -20.88 2.94
C GLN A 51 0.94 -20.62 2.10
N ALA A 52 1.69 -21.67 1.78
CA ALA A 52 2.89 -21.53 0.95
C ALA A 52 2.56 -21.07 -0.48
N ILE A 53 1.37 -21.39 -0.99
CA ILE A 53 0.87 -20.90 -2.29
C ILE A 53 0.44 -19.44 -2.17
N SER A 54 -0.27 -19.08 -1.10
CA SER A 54 -0.70 -17.69 -0.83
C SER A 54 0.47 -16.72 -0.64
N ASP A 55 1.62 -17.21 -0.19
CA ASP A 55 2.86 -16.42 -0.10
C ASP A 55 3.54 -16.22 -1.48
N LEU A 56 3.05 -16.87 -2.54
CA LEU A 56 3.64 -16.83 -3.89
C LEU A 56 2.72 -16.22 -4.95
N CYS A 57 1.41 -16.27 -4.75
CA CYS A 57 0.42 -15.73 -5.69
C CYS A 57 -0.92 -15.48 -4.98
N SER A 58 -1.84 -14.83 -5.68
CA SER A 58 -3.18 -14.57 -5.15
C SER A 58 -4.03 -15.83 -5.12
N VAL A 59 -4.26 -16.38 -3.93
CA VAL A 59 -5.30 -17.40 -3.70
C VAL A 59 -6.65 -16.70 -3.72
N ASP A 60 -7.57 -17.20 -4.52
CA ASP A 60 -8.90 -16.64 -4.73
C ASP A 60 -10.00 -17.48 -4.07
N GLY A 61 -9.74 -18.78 -3.91
CA GLY A 61 -10.66 -19.68 -3.24
C GLY A 61 -10.11 -21.09 -3.11
N THR A 62 -10.76 -21.87 -2.26
CA THR A 62 -10.39 -23.26 -2.03
C THR A 62 -11.63 -24.16 -2.01
N ASP A 63 -11.57 -25.32 -2.67
CA ASP A 63 -12.55 -26.38 -2.57
C ASP A 63 -11.84 -27.69 -2.22
N GLY A 64 -11.82 -28.00 -0.93
CA GLY A 64 -11.13 -29.16 -0.39
C GLY A 64 -9.61 -29.12 -0.64
N ARG A 65 -9.15 -29.82 -1.68
CA ARG A 65 -7.74 -29.86 -2.10
C ARG A 65 -7.44 -29.06 -3.36
N THR A 66 -8.45 -28.44 -3.94
CA THR A 66 -8.29 -27.60 -5.10
C THR A 66 -8.16 -26.14 -4.64
N VAL A 67 -7.11 -25.48 -5.09
CA VAL A 67 -6.85 -24.05 -4.82
C VAL A 67 -7.01 -23.30 -6.14
N VAL A 68 -7.86 -22.30 -6.16
CA VAL A 68 -8.06 -21.40 -7.31
C VAL A 68 -7.14 -20.21 -7.13
N CYS A 69 -6.38 -19.87 -8.16
CA CYS A 69 -5.35 -18.84 -8.08
C CYS A 69 -5.37 -17.90 -9.27
N PHE A 70 -5.04 -16.66 -8.99
CA PHE A 70 -4.51 -15.70 -9.96
C PHE A 70 -3.02 -15.47 -9.69
N ALA A 71 -2.29 -15.22 -10.75
CA ALA A 71 -0.87 -14.84 -10.67
C ALA A 71 -0.53 -13.89 -11.82
N ASN A 72 0.36 -12.95 -11.57
CA ASN A 72 1.08 -12.31 -12.65
C ASN A 72 2.09 -13.29 -13.26
N GLN A 73 2.80 -12.88 -14.30
CA GLN A 73 3.73 -13.79 -14.97
C GLN A 73 4.86 -14.26 -14.05
N ASN A 74 5.40 -13.36 -13.24
CA ASN A 74 6.51 -13.66 -12.31
C ASN A 74 6.10 -14.68 -11.24
N GLU A 75 4.98 -14.43 -10.58
CA GLU A 75 4.43 -15.34 -9.57
C GLU A 75 4.15 -16.73 -10.14
N TYR A 76 3.59 -16.79 -11.34
CA TYR A 76 3.32 -18.06 -12.05
C TYR A 76 4.60 -18.85 -12.32
N GLU A 77 5.68 -18.19 -12.73
CA GLU A 77 6.96 -18.84 -12.98
C GLU A 77 7.65 -19.30 -11.70
N ILE A 78 7.60 -18.50 -10.63
CA ILE A 78 8.09 -18.92 -9.31
C ILE A 78 7.37 -20.20 -8.85
N LEU A 79 6.07 -20.31 -9.07
CA LEU A 79 5.32 -21.54 -8.76
C LEU A 79 5.85 -22.73 -9.54
N LEU A 80 6.11 -22.58 -10.86
CA LEU A 80 6.69 -23.64 -11.70
C LEU A 80 8.08 -24.05 -11.23
N GLU A 81 8.95 -23.09 -10.89
CA GLU A 81 10.30 -23.34 -10.37
C GLU A 81 10.28 -24.09 -9.03
N LYS A 82 9.29 -23.82 -8.19
CA LYS A 82 9.08 -24.55 -6.92
C LYS A 82 8.45 -25.93 -7.10
N GLY A 83 8.14 -26.32 -8.35
CA GLY A 83 7.63 -27.64 -8.69
C GLY A 83 6.12 -27.79 -8.59
N TYR A 84 5.38 -26.72 -8.46
CA TYR A 84 3.93 -26.74 -8.60
C TYR A 84 3.51 -27.00 -10.06
N HIS A 85 2.35 -27.57 -10.26
CA HIS A 85 1.82 -27.92 -11.58
C HIS A 85 0.43 -27.27 -11.79
N PRO A 86 0.40 -25.96 -12.11
CA PRO A 86 -0.84 -25.24 -12.35
C PRO A 86 -1.61 -25.82 -13.55
N HIS A 87 -2.93 -25.95 -13.41
CA HIS A 87 -3.83 -26.28 -14.49
C HIS A 87 -4.57 -25.02 -14.93
N LEU A 88 -4.17 -24.46 -16.08
CA LEU A 88 -4.74 -23.22 -16.61
C LEU A 88 -6.24 -23.36 -16.88
N GLN A 89 -6.98 -22.33 -16.53
CA GLN A 89 -8.43 -22.21 -16.73
C GLN A 89 -8.71 -20.96 -17.56
N THR A 90 -9.87 -20.93 -18.22
CA THR A 90 -10.31 -19.68 -18.88
C THR A 90 -10.67 -18.65 -17.82
N PRO A 91 -10.10 -17.43 -17.85
CA PRO A 91 -10.45 -16.38 -16.90
C PRO A 91 -11.96 -16.13 -16.84
N PRO A 92 -12.55 -15.97 -15.65
CA PRO A 92 -14.00 -15.78 -15.49
C PRO A 92 -14.54 -14.61 -16.31
N SER A 93 -13.79 -13.52 -16.41
CA SER A 93 -14.16 -12.32 -17.19
C SER A 93 -14.24 -12.54 -18.70
N LEU A 94 -13.80 -13.70 -19.20
CA LEU A 94 -13.91 -14.11 -20.62
C LEU A 94 -15.01 -15.14 -20.87
N LEU A 95 -15.64 -15.68 -19.81
CA LEU A 95 -16.68 -16.70 -19.94
C LEU A 95 -18.04 -16.10 -20.30
N GLU A 96 -18.27 -14.85 -19.88
CA GLU A 96 -19.53 -14.14 -20.06
C GLU A 96 -19.37 -12.98 -21.03
N THR A 97 -20.42 -12.67 -21.77
CA THR A 97 -20.50 -11.44 -22.57
C THR A 97 -21.40 -10.45 -21.85
N PRO A 98 -20.84 -9.45 -21.17
CA PRO A 98 -21.64 -8.49 -20.44
C PRO A 98 -22.49 -7.62 -21.38
N ILE A 99 -23.71 -7.29 -20.95
CA ILE A 99 -24.48 -6.23 -21.59
C ILE A 99 -23.89 -4.91 -21.14
N MET A 100 -23.59 -4.05 -22.13
CA MET A 100 -22.99 -2.72 -21.86
C MET A 100 -24.03 -1.63 -22.10
N TRP A 101 -23.97 -0.59 -21.29
CA TRP A 101 -24.76 0.63 -21.42
C TRP A 101 -23.83 1.82 -21.71
N ASP A 102 -24.16 2.61 -22.74
CA ASP A 102 -23.32 3.70 -23.26
C ASP A 102 -23.69 5.09 -22.71
N GLY A 103 -24.57 5.15 -21.70
CA GLY A 103 -25.05 6.41 -21.14
C GLY A 103 -26.34 6.95 -21.81
N SER A 104 -26.81 6.33 -22.88
CA SER A 104 -28.06 6.70 -23.52
C SER A 104 -29.26 6.19 -22.71
N HIS A 105 -30.33 7.02 -22.61
CA HIS A 105 -31.62 6.65 -21.99
C HIS A 105 -31.53 6.23 -20.50
N ARG A 106 -30.83 7.00 -19.65
CA ARG A 106 -30.70 6.71 -18.22
C ARG A 106 -32.05 6.55 -17.50
N GLU A 107 -33.07 7.27 -17.89
CA GLU A 107 -34.42 7.16 -17.29
C GLU A 107 -35.05 5.76 -17.42
N ALA A 108 -34.46 4.90 -18.27
CA ALA A 108 -34.88 3.51 -18.47
C ALA A 108 -33.79 2.51 -18.06
N TYR A 109 -32.80 2.93 -17.25
CA TYR A 109 -31.72 2.06 -16.82
C TYR A 109 -32.14 1.16 -15.66
N ASP A 110 -32.28 -0.12 -15.91
CA ASP A 110 -32.83 -1.11 -14.98
C ASP A 110 -31.75 -1.78 -14.08
N TRP A 111 -30.53 -1.26 -14.06
CA TRP A 111 -29.37 -1.81 -13.30
C TRP A 111 -28.99 -3.25 -13.71
N ASP A 112 -29.22 -3.61 -14.94
CA ASP A 112 -28.98 -4.94 -15.51
C ASP A 112 -27.85 -4.95 -16.57
N ALA A 113 -27.19 -3.81 -16.79
CA ALA A 113 -26.10 -3.62 -17.74
C ALA A 113 -24.93 -2.86 -17.10
N TYR A 114 -23.71 -3.14 -17.55
CA TYR A 114 -22.53 -2.43 -17.09
C TYR A 114 -22.36 -1.12 -17.87
N PRO A 115 -22.01 0.00 -17.22
CA PRO A 115 -21.67 1.21 -17.96
C PRO A 115 -20.36 1.03 -18.73
N THR A 116 -20.26 1.66 -19.92
CA THR A 116 -18.95 1.98 -20.51
C THR A 116 -18.19 2.91 -19.58
N TYR A 117 -16.87 3.05 -19.73
CA TYR A 117 -16.09 3.92 -18.84
C TYR A 117 -16.59 5.38 -18.89
N GLU A 118 -16.89 5.89 -20.08
CA GLU A 118 -17.43 7.24 -20.29
C GLU A 118 -18.84 7.40 -19.68
N ALA A 119 -19.68 6.36 -19.77
CA ALA A 119 -20.99 6.33 -19.12
C ALA A 119 -20.86 6.31 -17.59
N TYR A 120 -19.91 5.54 -17.06
CA TYR A 120 -19.60 5.50 -15.63
C TYR A 120 -19.16 6.88 -15.11
N GLU A 121 -18.21 7.53 -15.79
CA GLU A 121 -17.76 8.88 -15.43
C GLU A 121 -18.91 9.89 -15.46
N SER A 122 -19.72 9.85 -16.52
CA SER A 122 -20.90 10.72 -16.65
C SER A 122 -21.92 10.46 -15.55
N MET A 123 -22.17 9.20 -15.18
CA MET A 123 -23.11 8.82 -14.12
C MET A 123 -22.66 9.36 -12.75
N MET A 124 -21.38 9.22 -12.40
CA MET A 124 -20.83 9.72 -11.14
C MET A 124 -20.96 11.24 -11.01
N GLN A 125 -20.69 11.98 -12.09
CA GLN A 125 -20.87 13.44 -12.13
C GLN A 125 -22.34 13.83 -12.06
N GLN A 126 -23.22 13.05 -12.68
CA GLN A 126 -24.64 13.31 -12.73
C GLN A 126 -25.30 13.16 -11.36
N PHE A 127 -24.93 12.18 -10.54
CA PHE A 127 -25.44 12.06 -9.16
C PHE A 127 -25.24 13.34 -8.36
N ALA A 128 -24.06 13.97 -8.45
CA ALA A 128 -23.80 15.23 -7.76
C ALA A 128 -24.54 16.41 -8.39
N SER A 129 -24.66 16.47 -9.73
CA SER A 129 -25.32 17.59 -10.41
C SER A 129 -26.84 17.58 -10.24
N GLU A 130 -27.46 16.40 -10.11
CA GLU A 130 -28.90 16.25 -9.87
C GLU A 130 -29.27 16.41 -8.39
N HIS A 131 -28.34 16.08 -7.47
CA HIS A 131 -28.55 16.11 -6.02
C HIS A 131 -27.48 16.92 -5.29
N PRO A 132 -27.26 18.21 -5.65
CA PRO A 132 -26.15 19.01 -5.11
C PRO A 132 -26.27 19.32 -3.60
N ASP A 133 -27.46 19.12 -3.03
CA ASP A 133 -27.75 19.24 -1.60
C ASP A 133 -27.34 18.00 -0.78
N ARG A 134 -27.10 16.88 -1.43
CA ARG A 134 -26.76 15.61 -0.79
C ARG A 134 -25.45 14.99 -1.25
N CYS A 135 -25.06 15.22 -2.52
CA CYS A 135 -23.95 14.53 -3.14
C CYS A 135 -22.90 15.51 -3.66
N THR A 136 -21.64 15.22 -3.36
CA THR A 136 -20.47 15.89 -3.93
C THR A 136 -19.63 14.87 -4.67
N TYR A 137 -19.38 15.08 -5.96
CA TYR A 137 -18.43 14.30 -6.75
C TYR A 137 -17.02 14.85 -6.57
N PHE A 138 -16.05 13.95 -6.45
CA PHE A 138 -14.64 14.31 -6.56
C PHE A 138 -13.80 13.18 -7.14
N GLU A 139 -12.67 13.52 -7.73
CA GLU A 139 -11.67 12.59 -8.25
C GLU A 139 -10.55 12.49 -7.22
N LEU A 140 -10.29 11.27 -6.74
CA LEU A 140 -9.20 11.02 -5.79
C LEU A 140 -7.84 11.11 -6.49
N GLY A 141 -7.78 10.65 -7.76
CA GLY A 141 -6.61 10.74 -8.60
C GLY A 141 -6.89 10.30 -10.04
N ILE A 142 -5.93 10.56 -10.93
CA ILE A 142 -5.96 10.22 -12.35
C ILE A 142 -4.79 9.31 -12.65
N LEU A 143 -5.07 8.07 -13.08
CA LEU A 143 -4.07 7.09 -13.45
C LEU A 143 -3.35 7.47 -14.76
N ALA A 144 -2.21 6.85 -15.03
CA ALA A 144 -1.45 7.07 -16.26
C ALA A 144 -2.24 6.77 -17.55
N SER A 145 -3.24 5.89 -17.48
CA SER A 145 -4.18 5.61 -18.58
C SER A 145 -5.15 6.77 -18.87
N GLY A 146 -5.25 7.76 -17.99
CA GLY A 146 -6.24 8.82 -17.98
C GLY A 146 -7.54 8.45 -17.26
N ARG A 147 -7.69 7.21 -16.77
CA ARG A 147 -8.84 6.80 -15.94
C ARG A 147 -8.69 7.32 -14.52
N LYS A 148 -9.82 7.48 -13.84
CA LYS A 148 -9.91 8.20 -12.56
C LYS A 148 -10.46 7.29 -11.47
N LEU A 149 -10.00 7.49 -10.24
CA LEU A 149 -10.67 6.98 -9.05
C LEU A 149 -11.73 8.02 -8.64
N MET A 150 -13.00 7.67 -8.82
CA MET A 150 -14.14 8.58 -8.68
C MET A 150 -14.95 8.26 -7.43
N PHE A 151 -15.27 9.31 -6.68
CA PHE A 151 -16.04 9.24 -5.44
C PHE A 151 -17.29 10.08 -5.48
N CYS A 152 -18.35 9.57 -4.84
CA CYS A 152 -19.46 10.35 -4.34
C CYS A 152 -19.36 10.45 -2.81
N ARG A 153 -19.39 11.69 -2.31
CA ARG A 153 -19.52 11.98 -0.87
C ARG A 153 -20.96 12.42 -0.61
N ILE A 154 -21.65 11.70 0.28
CA ILE A 154 -23.10 11.85 0.49
C ILE A 154 -23.35 12.20 1.95
N ASN A 155 -24.02 13.34 2.18
CA ASN A 155 -24.43 13.85 3.48
C ASN A 155 -25.47 14.96 3.30
N ASN A 156 -25.90 15.63 4.38
CA ASN A 156 -26.86 16.74 4.33
C ASN A 156 -26.20 18.14 4.32
N GLY A 157 -24.95 18.24 3.88
CA GLY A 157 -24.15 19.48 3.90
C GLY A 157 -23.50 19.79 5.25
N GLN A 158 -23.77 18.99 6.30
CA GLN A 158 -23.11 19.06 7.61
C GLN A 158 -22.20 17.85 7.77
N THR A 159 -20.94 18.05 8.12
CA THR A 159 -19.92 16.99 8.19
C THR A 159 -19.22 16.91 9.55
N ASP A 160 -19.12 18.04 10.27
CA ASP A 160 -18.42 18.09 11.55
C ASP A 160 -19.19 17.31 12.65
N GLY A 161 -18.47 16.50 13.39
CA GLY A 161 -19.01 15.70 14.46
C GLY A 161 -19.80 14.46 14.02
N LYS A 162 -19.82 14.15 12.70
CA LYS A 162 -20.46 12.94 12.20
C LYS A 162 -19.44 11.82 12.02
N PRO A 163 -19.83 10.57 12.35
CA PRO A 163 -19.03 9.43 11.96
C PRO A 163 -18.94 9.33 10.44
N LYS A 164 -17.74 9.00 9.94
CA LYS A 164 -17.48 8.89 8.51
C LYS A 164 -17.47 7.43 8.11
N PHE A 165 -18.15 7.16 7.02
CA PHE A 165 -18.33 5.81 6.50
C PHE A 165 -17.79 5.68 5.07
N LEU A 166 -17.11 4.56 4.76
CA LEU A 166 -16.51 4.31 3.44
C LEU A 166 -16.97 2.98 2.86
N TYR A 167 -17.57 3.01 1.69
CA TYR A 167 -17.72 1.85 0.82
C TYR A 167 -16.83 1.97 -0.42
N THR A 168 -16.14 0.88 -0.72
CA THR A 168 -15.42 0.74 -1.97
C THR A 168 -15.66 -0.64 -2.58
N SER A 169 -15.39 -0.76 -3.88
CA SER A 169 -15.50 -2.01 -4.60
C SER A 169 -14.43 -2.12 -5.67
N THR A 170 -14.27 -3.34 -6.19
CA THR A 170 -13.58 -3.59 -7.45
C THR A 170 -12.10 -3.17 -7.42
N MET A 171 -11.42 -3.37 -6.26
CA MET A 171 -9.97 -3.24 -6.21
C MET A 171 -9.30 -4.35 -7.05
N HIS A 172 -9.92 -5.51 -7.17
CA HIS A 172 -9.65 -6.45 -8.23
C HIS A 172 -10.58 -6.14 -9.40
N GLY A 173 -10.00 -5.73 -10.51
CA GLY A 173 -10.78 -5.14 -11.61
C GLY A 173 -11.79 -6.08 -12.26
N ASN A 174 -11.62 -7.40 -12.14
CA ASN A 174 -12.54 -8.42 -12.65
C ASN A 174 -13.70 -8.74 -11.69
N GLU A 175 -13.73 -8.17 -10.48
CA GLU A 175 -14.73 -8.43 -9.45
C GLU A 175 -15.79 -7.34 -9.47
N THR A 176 -16.75 -7.43 -10.38
CA THR A 176 -17.62 -6.31 -10.76
C THR A 176 -18.99 -6.27 -10.11
N THR A 177 -19.36 -7.26 -9.29
CA THR A 177 -20.68 -7.27 -8.61
C THR A 177 -20.83 -6.03 -7.73
N GLY A 178 -19.84 -5.77 -6.85
CA GLY A 178 -19.85 -4.59 -5.97
C GLY A 178 -19.86 -3.26 -6.73
N PHE A 179 -19.26 -3.20 -7.94
CA PHE A 179 -19.30 -2.01 -8.78
C PHE A 179 -20.75 -1.58 -9.05
N MET A 180 -21.58 -2.50 -9.44
CA MET A 180 -22.99 -2.23 -9.74
C MET A 180 -23.83 -1.97 -8.49
N LEU A 181 -23.55 -2.67 -7.39
CA LEU A 181 -24.22 -2.43 -6.10
C LEU A 181 -23.93 -1.01 -5.61
N MET A 182 -22.69 -0.56 -5.69
CA MET A 182 -22.30 0.78 -5.24
C MET A 182 -22.91 1.89 -6.10
N LEU A 183 -22.96 1.75 -7.41
CA LEU A 183 -23.62 2.73 -8.28
C LEU A 183 -25.12 2.88 -7.94
N ARG A 184 -25.79 1.75 -7.73
CA ARG A 184 -27.21 1.75 -7.37
C ARG A 184 -27.44 2.29 -5.95
N LEU A 185 -26.56 2.02 -5.02
CA LEU A 185 -26.61 2.57 -3.66
C LEU A 185 -26.45 4.09 -3.66
N ILE A 186 -25.52 4.62 -4.46
CA ILE A 186 -25.36 6.09 -4.62
C ILE A 186 -26.67 6.72 -5.13
N ASP A 187 -27.26 6.14 -6.17
CA ASP A 187 -28.53 6.65 -6.73
C ASP A 187 -29.63 6.68 -5.67
N GLU A 188 -29.77 5.62 -4.87
CA GLU A 188 -30.78 5.55 -3.82
C GLU A 188 -30.53 6.54 -2.68
N LEU A 189 -29.29 6.62 -2.18
CA LEU A 189 -28.91 7.56 -1.10
C LEU A 189 -29.11 9.02 -1.52
N CYS A 190 -28.91 9.32 -2.80
CA CYS A 190 -29.10 10.66 -3.34
C CYS A 190 -30.60 11.01 -3.56
N SER A 191 -31.39 10.05 -4.12
CA SER A 191 -32.72 10.35 -4.63
C SER A 191 -33.86 9.99 -3.66
N SER A 192 -33.68 9.00 -2.78
CA SER A 192 -34.73 8.51 -1.90
C SER A 192 -35.08 9.47 -0.78
N ASN A 193 -36.37 9.50 -0.43
CA ASN A 193 -36.89 10.18 0.76
C ASN A 193 -37.43 9.19 1.80
N ASP A 194 -37.02 7.94 1.73
CA ASP A 194 -37.28 6.95 2.78
C ASP A 194 -36.66 7.39 4.09
N ASP A 195 -37.38 7.20 5.20
CA ASP A 195 -36.94 7.67 6.53
C ASP A 195 -35.60 7.05 6.95
N ARG A 196 -35.33 5.81 6.57
CA ARG A 196 -34.07 5.11 6.86
C ARG A 196 -32.90 5.74 6.09
N ILE A 197 -33.11 6.01 4.81
CA ILE A 197 -32.11 6.68 3.95
C ILE A 197 -31.84 8.11 4.47
N LEU A 198 -32.90 8.84 4.81
CA LEU A 198 -32.75 10.19 5.38
C LEU A 198 -32.01 10.16 6.72
N ASN A 199 -32.24 9.15 7.56
CA ASN A 199 -31.49 9.00 8.80
C ASN A 199 -29.98 8.79 8.54
N LEU A 200 -29.61 7.95 7.60
CA LEU A 200 -28.19 7.74 7.23
C LEU A 200 -27.55 9.01 6.69
N VAL A 201 -28.16 9.66 5.70
CA VAL A 201 -27.64 10.88 5.06
C VAL A 201 -27.54 12.05 6.07
N ASN A 202 -28.47 12.13 7.04
CA ASN A 202 -28.46 13.19 8.05
C ASN A 202 -27.40 12.97 9.14
N ASN A 203 -27.04 11.73 9.46
CA ASN A 203 -26.19 11.42 10.61
C ASN A 203 -24.81 10.88 10.25
N LEU A 204 -24.58 10.49 9.00
CA LEU A 204 -23.28 10.04 8.51
C LEU A 204 -22.70 11.03 7.46
N ASP A 205 -21.39 10.93 7.29
CA ASP A 205 -20.65 11.47 6.16
C ASP A 205 -20.15 10.29 5.32
N ILE A 206 -20.86 9.96 4.25
CA ILE A 206 -20.72 8.70 3.51
C ILE A 206 -19.88 8.91 2.26
N PHE A 207 -18.88 8.06 2.07
CA PHE A 207 -18.00 8.06 0.89
C PHE A 207 -18.18 6.74 0.14
N ILE A 208 -18.40 6.81 -1.17
CA ILE A 208 -18.55 5.62 -2.00
C ILE A 208 -17.68 5.74 -3.26
N CYS A 209 -16.83 4.73 -3.48
CA CYS A 209 -16.09 4.54 -4.73
C CYS A 209 -16.48 3.19 -5.35
N PRO A 210 -17.25 3.21 -6.43
CA PRO A 210 -17.71 1.98 -7.08
C PRO A 210 -16.59 1.15 -7.71
N ASN A 211 -15.51 1.79 -8.16
CA ASN A 211 -14.41 1.11 -8.85
C ASN A 211 -13.06 1.73 -8.48
N THR A 212 -12.29 1.01 -7.66
CA THR A 212 -10.95 1.44 -7.22
C THR A 212 -9.81 0.92 -8.10
N ASN A 213 -10.11 0.11 -9.15
CA ASN A 213 -9.16 -0.36 -10.15
C ASN A 213 -9.76 -0.27 -11.57
N PRO A 214 -9.99 0.93 -12.08
CA PRO A 214 -10.61 1.09 -13.40
C PRO A 214 -9.74 0.57 -14.55
N ASP A 215 -8.42 0.49 -14.38
CA ASP A 215 -7.52 -0.06 -15.38
C ASP A 215 -7.62 -1.59 -15.47
N GLY A 216 -7.79 -2.27 -14.36
CA GLY A 216 -8.11 -3.69 -14.34
C GLY A 216 -9.50 -3.97 -14.92
N THR A 217 -10.52 -3.21 -14.52
CA THR A 217 -11.91 -3.40 -14.96
C THR A 217 -12.08 -3.18 -16.47
N TYR A 218 -11.53 -2.09 -16.98
CA TYR A 218 -11.61 -1.75 -18.41
C TYR A 218 -10.33 -2.12 -19.17
N TYR A 219 -9.68 -3.21 -18.78
CA TYR A 219 -8.45 -3.67 -19.41
C TYR A 219 -8.62 -3.91 -20.92
N GLY A 220 -9.74 -4.46 -21.35
CA GLY A 220 -10.07 -4.69 -22.77
C GLY A 220 -10.42 -3.42 -23.56
N GLY A 221 -10.46 -2.26 -22.89
CA GLY A 221 -10.85 -0.97 -23.47
C GLY A 221 -12.12 -0.39 -22.83
N ASN A 222 -12.31 0.92 -22.95
CA ASN A 222 -13.36 1.67 -22.26
C ASN A 222 -14.81 1.22 -22.58
N GLN A 223 -15.00 0.50 -23.67
CA GLN A 223 -16.34 0.13 -24.15
C GLN A 223 -16.90 -1.14 -23.51
N SER A 224 -16.09 -1.88 -22.74
CA SER A 224 -16.54 -3.13 -22.14
C SER A 224 -15.75 -3.52 -20.92
N VAL A 225 -16.42 -4.14 -19.94
CA VAL A 225 -15.80 -4.85 -18.81
C VAL A 225 -15.43 -6.30 -19.17
N SER A 226 -15.74 -6.76 -20.38
CA SER A 226 -15.31 -8.09 -20.85
C SER A 226 -13.79 -8.14 -20.91
N GLY A 227 -13.22 -9.23 -20.38
CA GLY A 227 -11.78 -9.39 -20.30
C GLY A 227 -11.13 -8.58 -19.19
N ALA A 228 -11.87 -8.06 -18.23
CA ALA A 228 -11.35 -7.45 -17.01
C ALA A 228 -10.29 -8.33 -16.33
N ARG A 229 -9.28 -7.72 -15.71
CA ARG A 229 -8.22 -8.38 -14.95
C ARG A 229 -8.36 -8.11 -13.46
N ARG A 230 -7.85 -9.04 -12.65
CA ARG A 230 -7.73 -8.86 -11.21
C ARG A 230 -6.75 -7.72 -10.88
N ASN A 231 -5.56 -7.79 -11.45
CA ASN A 231 -4.47 -6.88 -11.19
C ASN A 231 -4.68 -5.49 -11.81
N ASN A 232 -3.95 -4.50 -11.31
CA ASN A 232 -3.95 -3.15 -11.87
C ASN A 232 -3.15 -3.07 -13.20
N ALA A 233 -2.91 -1.85 -13.70
CA ALA A 233 -2.15 -1.62 -14.94
C ALA A 233 -0.70 -2.11 -14.86
N ASN A 234 -0.12 -2.16 -13.67
CA ASN A 234 1.24 -2.59 -13.40
C ASN A 234 1.36 -4.09 -13.07
N ASP A 235 0.30 -4.88 -13.31
CA ASP A 235 0.21 -6.32 -13.05
C ASP A 235 0.32 -6.71 -11.55
N LEU A 236 -0.06 -5.81 -10.66
CA LEU A 236 0.03 -6.00 -9.22
C LEU A 236 -1.34 -6.16 -8.56
N ASP A 237 -1.43 -7.07 -7.59
CA ASP A 237 -2.62 -7.27 -6.76
C ASP A 237 -2.69 -6.17 -5.69
N LEU A 238 -3.64 -5.24 -5.84
CA LEU A 238 -3.80 -4.11 -4.92
C LEU A 238 -4.12 -4.54 -3.48
N ASN A 239 -4.67 -5.74 -3.27
CA ASN A 239 -4.93 -6.29 -1.93
C ASN A 239 -3.72 -7.05 -1.34
N ARG A 240 -2.52 -6.77 -1.84
CA ARG A 240 -1.22 -7.19 -1.32
C ARG A 240 -0.27 -6.00 -1.13
N HIS A 241 -0.75 -4.78 -1.40
CA HIS A 241 0.07 -3.58 -1.52
C HIS A 241 -0.10 -2.56 -0.39
N TYR A 242 -0.77 -2.92 0.71
CA TYR A 242 -0.85 -2.08 1.90
C TYR A 242 0.26 -2.40 2.91
N PRO A 243 0.65 -1.46 3.78
CA PRO A 243 1.51 -1.76 4.92
C PRO A 243 0.95 -2.90 5.77
N ASP A 244 1.77 -3.87 6.09
CA ASP A 244 1.42 -4.99 6.96
C ASP A 244 2.07 -4.83 8.33
N PHE A 245 1.32 -5.01 9.40
CA PHE A 245 1.80 -4.77 10.77
C PHE A 245 2.52 -5.97 11.39
N ASP A 246 2.41 -7.15 10.80
CA ASP A 246 2.97 -8.39 11.32
C ASP A 246 4.14 -8.90 10.46
N LYS A 247 3.95 -9.00 9.14
CA LYS A 247 4.93 -9.56 8.20
C LYS A 247 5.81 -8.52 7.50
N GLY A 248 5.47 -7.23 7.63
CA GLY A 248 6.09 -6.14 6.88
C GLY A 248 5.56 -6.03 5.44
N PRO A 249 6.19 -5.21 4.59
CA PRO A 249 5.70 -4.99 3.24
C PRO A 249 5.71 -6.30 2.43
N HIS A 250 4.72 -6.46 1.56
CA HIS A 250 4.68 -7.58 0.62
C HIS A 250 5.92 -7.51 -0.32
N PRO A 251 6.47 -8.64 -0.77
CA PRO A 251 7.64 -8.65 -1.65
C PRO A 251 7.53 -7.80 -2.91
N ASP A 252 6.30 -7.59 -3.41
CA ASP A 252 6.04 -6.74 -4.59
C ASP A 252 5.93 -5.24 -4.25
N ASN A 253 6.06 -4.85 -2.97
CA ASN A 253 5.79 -3.51 -2.46
C ASN A 253 7.00 -2.88 -1.72
N GLU A 254 8.21 -3.23 -2.12
CA GLU A 254 9.42 -2.82 -1.37
C GLU A 254 9.76 -1.33 -1.50
N TRP A 255 9.34 -0.64 -2.59
CA TRP A 255 9.80 0.73 -2.90
C TRP A 255 8.71 1.79 -2.93
N CYS A 256 7.56 1.51 -3.51
CA CYS A 256 6.47 2.47 -3.55
C CYS A 256 5.12 1.77 -3.63
N TYR A 257 4.14 2.41 -3.05
CA TYR A 257 2.75 2.00 -3.21
C TYR A 257 2.24 2.39 -4.59
N GLN A 258 1.31 1.59 -5.13
CA GLN A 258 0.59 1.96 -6.33
C GLN A 258 -0.25 3.22 -6.08
N ASP A 259 -0.48 4.01 -7.13
CA ASP A 259 -1.27 5.24 -7.02
C ASP A 259 -2.62 4.99 -6.36
N GLU A 260 -3.33 3.93 -6.76
CA GLU A 260 -4.62 3.54 -6.19
C GLU A 260 -4.53 3.29 -4.67
N THR A 261 -3.48 2.59 -4.23
CA THR A 261 -3.24 2.28 -2.81
C THR A 261 -2.86 3.54 -2.03
N GLN A 262 -1.91 4.33 -2.56
CA GLN A 262 -1.43 5.55 -1.93
C GLN A 262 -2.55 6.57 -1.72
N TRP A 263 -3.37 6.79 -2.75
CA TRP A 263 -4.48 7.74 -2.65
C TRP A 263 -5.52 7.30 -1.63
N LEU A 264 -5.84 6.00 -1.56
CA LEU A 264 -6.77 5.47 -0.55
C LEU A 264 -6.20 5.56 0.87
N MET A 265 -4.89 5.32 1.07
CA MET A 265 -4.24 5.51 2.35
C MET A 265 -4.29 7.00 2.79
N ASN A 266 -4.03 7.91 1.85
CA ASN A 266 -4.13 9.34 2.11
C ASN A 266 -5.57 9.75 2.46
N LEU A 267 -6.56 9.25 1.72
CA LEU A 267 -7.98 9.48 2.01
C LEU A 267 -8.35 9.01 3.42
N ALA A 268 -7.93 7.81 3.81
CA ALA A 268 -8.18 7.25 5.14
C ALA A 268 -7.50 8.09 6.23
N ARG A 269 -6.26 8.53 6.00
CA ARG A 269 -5.52 9.41 6.91
C ARG A 269 -6.22 10.76 7.11
N ASP A 270 -6.72 11.36 6.03
CA ASP A 270 -7.23 12.74 6.04
C ASP A 270 -8.67 12.79 6.57
N TYR A 271 -9.51 11.80 6.24
CA TYR A 271 -10.92 11.79 6.66
C TYR A 271 -11.19 10.99 7.95
N LYS A 272 -10.33 10.08 8.36
CA LYS A 272 -10.49 9.30 9.61
C LYS A 272 -11.84 8.58 9.68
N PHE A 273 -12.02 7.59 8.82
CA PHE A 273 -13.25 6.81 8.75
C PHE A 273 -13.49 6.00 10.05
N THR A 274 -14.73 5.99 10.50
CA THR A 274 -15.16 5.18 11.65
C THR A 274 -15.33 3.72 11.22
N MET A 275 -16.03 3.49 10.10
CA MET A 275 -16.26 2.18 9.54
C MET A 275 -16.09 2.20 8.02
N ALA A 276 -15.74 1.04 7.48
CA ALA A 276 -15.62 0.83 6.04
C ALA A 276 -15.99 -0.61 5.67
N ALA A 277 -16.26 -0.85 4.38
CA ALA A 277 -16.20 -2.17 3.80
C ALA A 277 -15.70 -2.12 2.36
N ASN A 278 -15.01 -3.19 1.97
CA ASN A 278 -14.51 -3.40 0.63
C ASN A 278 -15.20 -4.61 -0.01
N PHE A 279 -15.82 -4.40 -1.18
CA PHE A 279 -16.58 -5.43 -1.87
C PHE A 279 -15.71 -6.17 -2.87
N HIS A 280 -15.73 -7.49 -2.73
CA HIS A 280 -15.04 -8.47 -3.56
C HIS A 280 -16.01 -9.49 -4.15
N THR A 281 -15.50 -10.35 -5.01
CA THR A 281 -16.19 -11.54 -5.53
C THR A 281 -15.20 -12.71 -5.64
N GLY A 282 -15.70 -13.91 -5.81
CA GLY A 282 -14.97 -15.18 -5.80
C GLY A 282 -15.53 -16.11 -4.74
N SER A 283 -16.21 -15.51 -3.74
CA SER A 283 -16.90 -16.23 -2.68
C SER A 283 -18.18 -15.49 -2.26
N GLU A 284 -18.93 -16.06 -1.31
CA GLU A 284 -20.11 -15.46 -0.69
C GLU A 284 -19.97 -15.56 0.83
N VAL A 285 -19.26 -14.58 1.43
CA VAL A 285 -18.90 -14.58 2.85
C VAL A 285 -18.46 -13.18 3.30
N LEU A 286 -18.66 -12.84 4.57
CA LEU A 286 -18.00 -11.69 5.17
C LEU A 286 -16.71 -12.14 5.86
N ASN A 287 -15.59 -11.60 5.39
CA ASN A 287 -14.27 -11.81 5.98
C ASN A 287 -13.94 -10.66 6.93
N TYR A 288 -13.74 -10.96 8.23
CA TYR A 288 -13.40 -9.97 9.26
C TYR A 288 -11.96 -10.14 9.78
N PRO A 289 -11.33 -9.06 10.31
CA PRO A 289 -9.90 -9.06 10.65
C PRO A 289 -9.53 -10.07 11.76
N TRP A 290 -8.32 -10.56 11.73
CA TRP A 290 -7.18 -10.15 10.89
C TRP A 290 -6.97 -11.15 9.75
N ASP A 291 -6.37 -10.68 8.66
CA ASP A 291 -5.95 -11.54 7.55
C ASP A 291 -4.53 -12.10 7.76
N THR A 292 -3.62 -11.29 8.34
CA THR A 292 -2.21 -11.65 8.48
C THR A 292 -1.85 -12.30 9.83
N HIS A 293 -2.64 -12.07 10.90
CA HIS A 293 -2.24 -12.37 12.27
C HIS A 293 -3.17 -13.38 12.97
N PRO A 294 -2.64 -14.43 13.68
CA PRO A 294 -3.45 -15.49 14.28
C PRO A 294 -4.27 -15.07 15.53
N ALA A 295 -3.87 -13.99 16.21
CA ALA A 295 -4.68 -13.51 17.33
C ALA A 295 -5.89 -12.74 16.81
N LEU A 296 -7.05 -12.98 17.42
CA LEU A 296 -8.28 -12.30 17.06
C LEU A 296 -8.18 -10.78 17.31
N HIS A 297 -8.94 -10.01 16.55
CA HIS A 297 -9.09 -8.57 16.77
C HIS A 297 -9.67 -8.31 18.17
N ALA A 298 -9.36 -7.17 18.80
CA ALA A 298 -9.90 -6.84 20.12
C ALA A 298 -11.44 -6.81 20.15
N ASP A 299 -12.05 -6.38 19.06
CA ASP A 299 -13.50 -6.33 18.89
C ASP A 299 -14.07 -7.58 18.19
N ASP A 300 -13.47 -8.77 18.33
CA ASP A 300 -13.87 -10.01 17.63
C ASP A 300 -15.37 -10.33 17.82
N GLU A 301 -15.88 -10.22 19.04
CA GLU A 301 -17.29 -10.48 19.36
C GLU A 301 -18.23 -9.42 18.73
N TRP A 302 -17.78 -8.20 18.54
CA TRP A 302 -18.52 -7.17 17.81
C TRP A 302 -18.51 -7.46 16.32
N TRP A 303 -17.37 -7.88 15.76
CA TRP A 303 -17.27 -8.29 14.37
C TRP A 303 -18.23 -9.43 14.05
N LYS A 304 -18.30 -10.46 14.89
CA LYS A 304 -19.26 -11.56 14.73
C LYS A 304 -20.70 -11.05 14.76
N LEU A 305 -21.06 -10.16 15.69
CA LEU A 305 -22.40 -9.59 15.75
C LEU A 305 -22.77 -8.89 14.44
N VAL A 306 -21.93 -7.96 13.97
CA VAL A 306 -22.23 -7.12 12.81
C VAL A 306 -22.19 -7.91 11.50
N CYS A 307 -21.24 -8.83 11.36
CA CYS A 307 -21.15 -9.68 10.19
C CYS A 307 -22.32 -10.68 10.11
N HIS A 308 -22.74 -11.27 11.25
CA HIS A 308 -23.94 -12.10 11.27
C HIS A 308 -25.20 -11.31 10.94
N GLU A 309 -25.35 -10.09 11.46
CA GLU A 309 -26.49 -9.23 11.10
C GLU A 309 -26.57 -9.02 9.59
N TYR A 310 -25.43 -8.80 8.91
CA TYR A 310 -25.38 -8.70 7.47
C TYR A 310 -25.79 -10.01 6.77
N ALA A 311 -25.15 -11.12 7.16
CA ALA A 311 -25.38 -12.43 6.54
C ALA A 311 -26.82 -12.93 6.76
N ASP A 312 -27.38 -12.77 7.97
CA ASP A 312 -28.73 -13.20 8.31
C ASP A 312 -29.77 -12.45 7.49
N GLN A 313 -29.59 -11.16 7.22
CA GLN A 313 -30.49 -10.39 6.34
C GLN A 313 -30.37 -10.86 4.87
N CYS A 314 -29.20 -11.27 4.42
CA CYS A 314 -29.05 -11.91 3.13
C CYS A 314 -29.81 -13.24 3.08
N HIS A 315 -29.76 -14.05 4.15
CA HIS A 315 -30.45 -15.33 4.28
C HIS A 315 -31.99 -15.20 4.26
N GLU A 316 -32.55 -14.03 4.58
CA GLU A 316 -33.98 -13.77 4.42
C GLU A 316 -34.45 -13.90 2.96
N TRP A 317 -33.54 -13.63 2.01
CA TRP A 317 -33.80 -13.76 0.57
C TRP A 317 -33.47 -15.16 0.03
N ASP A 318 -32.28 -15.68 0.41
CA ASP A 318 -31.81 -17.00 -0.01
C ASP A 318 -30.84 -17.55 1.06
N THR A 319 -31.24 -18.62 1.72
CA THR A 319 -30.48 -19.28 2.78
C THR A 319 -29.16 -19.91 2.30
N SER A 320 -28.99 -20.07 0.98
CA SER A 320 -27.76 -20.59 0.39
C SER A 320 -26.76 -19.47 0.03
N TYR A 321 -27.22 -18.22 -0.07
CA TYR A 321 -26.38 -17.06 -0.32
C TYR A 321 -25.66 -16.63 0.98
N MET A 322 -24.47 -16.03 0.88
CA MET A 322 -23.61 -15.72 2.03
C MET A 322 -23.40 -16.95 2.95
N ASN A 323 -23.15 -18.10 2.36
CA ASN A 323 -22.98 -19.35 3.10
C ASN A 323 -21.88 -20.21 2.47
N MET A 324 -20.68 -19.66 2.44
CA MET A 324 -19.49 -20.32 1.89
C MET A 324 -19.24 -21.66 2.58
N PRO A 325 -19.08 -22.78 1.81
CA PRO A 325 -18.85 -24.11 2.37
C PRO A 325 -17.39 -24.28 2.82
N HIS A 326 -17.00 -23.64 3.91
CA HIS A 326 -15.68 -23.78 4.50
C HIS A 326 -15.77 -24.24 5.95
N GLN A 327 -14.84 -25.13 6.39
CA GLN A 327 -14.91 -25.74 7.74
C GLN A 327 -14.82 -24.75 8.91
N ASN A 328 -14.25 -23.58 8.67
CA ASN A 328 -14.09 -22.51 9.67
C ASN A 328 -15.09 -21.36 9.47
N ALA A 329 -15.94 -21.43 8.44
CA ALA A 329 -17.00 -20.44 8.26
C ALA A 329 -18.13 -20.69 9.26
N ASP A 330 -18.70 -19.62 9.76
CA ASP A 330 -19.81 -19.62 10.70
C ASP A 330 -21.00 -18.89 10.10
N ASN A 331 -21.85 -19.62 9.36
CA ASN A 331 -23.09 -19.11 8.80
C ASN A 331 -22.94 -17.76 8.07
N GLY A 332 -22.02 -17.69 7.12
CA GLY A 332 -21.81 -16.51 6.27
C GLY A 332 -20.68 -15.60 6.70
N ILE A 333 -19.98 -15.91 7.79
CA ILE A 333 -18.84 -15.12 8.24
C ILE A 333 -17.60 -15.97 8.44
N ILE A 334 -16.41 -15.39 8.29
CA ILE A 334 -15.14 -16.05 8.53
C ILE A 334 -14.08 -15.04 8.99
N ASN A 335 -13.22 -15.45 9.91
CA ASN A 335 -12.01 -14.70 10.22
C ASN A 335 -10.97 -14.93 9.12
N GLY A 336 -10.31 -13.88 8.64
CA GLY A 336 -9.39 -13.97 7.51
C GLY A 336 -8.24 -14.92 7.72
N TYR A 337 -7.58 -14.86 8.87
CA TYR A 337 -6.43 -15.73 9.18
C TYR A 337 -6.78 -17.22 9.10
N VAL A 338 -7.97 -17.60 9.55
CA VAL A 338 -8.37 -19.03 9.51
C VAL A 338 -8.96 -19.46 8.17
N TRP A 339 -9.27 -18.52 7.30
CA TRP A 339 -9.59 -18.80 5.91
C TRP A 339 -8.33 -19.15 5.13
N TYR A 340 -7.49 -18.17 4.88
CA TYR A 340 -6.09 -18.27 4.46
C TYR A 340 -5.39 -16.94 4.75
N THR A 341 -4.14 -16.99 5.18
CA THR A 341 -3.42 -15.76 5.54
C THR A 341 -2.90 -15.05 4.30
N ILE A 342 -3.01 -13.73 4.33
CA ILE A 342 -2.41 -12.85 3.34
C ILE A 342 -1.64 -11.75 4.05
N SER A 343 -0.63 -11.17 3.39
CA SER A 343 0.08 -9.97 3.83
C SER A 343 -0.26 -8.79 2.92
N GLY A 344 -0.20 -7.59 3.47
CA GLY A 344 -0.48 -6.38 2.72
C GLY A 344 -1.95 -6.19 2.33
N SER A 345 -2.90 -6.74 3.13
CA SER A 345 -4.31 -6.55 2.88
C SER A 345 -4.78 -5.16 3.28
N ARG A 346 -5.74 -4.65 2.55
CA ARG A 346 -6.40 -3.38 2.86
C ARG A 346 -7.17 -3.45 4.17
N GLN A 347 -7.88 -4.54 4.42
CA GLN A 347 -8.64 -4.75 5.66
C GLN A 347 -7.76 -4.58 6.89
N ASP A 348 -6.59 -5.22 6.92
CA ASP A 348 -5.67 -5.12 8.05
C ASP A 348 -5.07 -3.71 8.19
N TYR A 349 -4.73 -3.05 7.06
CA TYR A 349 -4.28 -1.66 7.06
C TYR A 349 -5.32 -0.72 7.69
N MET A 350 -6.58 -0.81 7.27
CA MET A 350 -7.66 0.06 7.76
C MET A 350 -7.89 -0.14 9.26
N ASN A 351 -7.89 -1.39 9.72
CA ASN A 351 -8.10 -1.70 11.13
C ASN A 351 -6.91 -1.32 12.01
N TYR A 352 -5.67 -1.53 11.55
CA TYR A 352 -4.47 -1.32 12.37
C TYR A 352 -3.96 0.12 12.31
N TYR A 353 -3.73 0.64 11.09
CA TYR A 353 -3.09 1.95 10.91
C TYR A 353 -4.08 3.12 10.88
N ALA A 354 -5.25 2.90 10.29
CA ALA A 354 -6.29 3.93 10.17
C ALA A 354 -7.30 3.93 11.32
N GLN A 355 -7.28 2.94 12.24
CA GLN A 355 -8.25 2.73 13.31
C GLN A 355 -9.71 2.69 12.82
N CYS A 356 -9.91 2.36 11.54
CA CYS A 356 -11.20 2.23 10.89
C CYS A 356 -11.68 0.78 10.96
N ARG A 357 -12.92 0.53 11.35
CA ARG A 357 -13.50 -0.82 11.36
C ARG A 357 -13.89 -1.21 9.93
N GLU A 358 -13.03 -1.99 9.25
CA GLU A 358 -13.27 -2.47 7.89
C GLU A 358 -13.39 -3.99 7.84
N VAL A 359 -14.36 -4.48 7.04
CA VAL A 359 -14.49 -5.88 6.63
C VAL A 359 -14.38 -5.99 5.12
N THR A 360 -14.02 -7.19 4.64
CA THR A 360 -14.12 -7.58 3.25
C THR A 360 -15.44 -8.34 3.03
N ILE A 361 -16.23 -7.90 2.06
CA ILE A 361 -17.51 -8.52 1.70
C ILE A 361 -17.35 -9.21 0.35
N GLU A 362 -17.24 -10.52 0.37
CA GLU A 362 -17.26 -11.37 -0.81
C GLU A 362 -18.72 -11.58 -1.21
N CYS A 363 -19.21 -10.79 -2.16
CA CYS A 363 -20.64 -10.66 -2.42
C CYS A 363 -21.15 -11.50 -3.59
N SER A 364 -20.34 -12.35 -4.19
CA SER A 364 -20.75 -13.18 -5.33
C SER A 364 -19.72 -14.25 -5.67
N ASN A 365 -20.17 -15.46 -5.93
CA ASN A 365 -19.37 -16.51 -6.58
C ASN A 365 -19.17 -16.23 -8.09
N THR A 366 -19.80 -15.18 -8.63
CA THR A 366 -19.75 -14.82 -10.05
C THR A 366 -19.02 -13.48 -10.22
N TYR A 367 -17.87 -13.49 -10.90
CA TYR A 367 -17.04 -12.31 -11.11
C TYR A 367 -17.72 -11.23 -11.95
N LEU A 368 -18.43 -11.67 -12.98
CA LEU A 368 -19.12 -10.81 -13.95
C LEU A 368 -20.60 -11.22 -14.07
N PRO A 369 -21.45 -10.87 -13.09
CA PRO A 369 -22.86 -11.19 -13.15
C PRO A 369 -23.50 -10.69 -14.44
N ASN A 370 -24.38 -11.51 -15.02
CA ASN A 370 -25.16 -11.13 -16.20
C ASN A 370 -26.42 -10.34 -15.83
N ALA A 371 -27.09 -9.81 -16.84
CA ALA A 371 -28.32 -9.01 -16.70
C ALA A 371 -29.43 -9.67 -15.85
N THR A 372 -29.48 -10.98 -15.80
CA THR A 372 -30.51 -11.73 -15.04
C THR A 372 -30.12 -11.84 -13.55
N THR A 373 -28.85 -12.04 -13.26
CA THR A 373 -28.36 -12.29 -11.89
C THR A 373 -28.01 -11.01 -11.13
N MET A 374 -27.62 -9.95 -11.82
CA MET A 374 -27.23 -8.67 -11.20
C MET A 374 -28.31 -8.06 -10.30
N PRO A 375 -29.60 -7.98 -10.71
CA PRO A 375 -30.66 -7.49 -9.84
C PRO A 375 -30.90 -8.36 -8.59
N MET A 376 -30.56 -9.67 -8.64
CA MET A 376 -30.67 -10.55 -7.48
C MET A 376 -29.67 -10.18 -6.39
N TYR A 377 -28.41 -9.91 -6.76
CA TYR A 377 -27.37 -9.48 -5.81
C TYR A 377 -27.74 -8.17 -5.10
N TRP A 378 -28.43 -7.25 -5.78
CA TRP A 378 -28.98 -6.08 -5.12
C TRP A 378 -30.00 -6.45 -4.05
N ASN A 379 -30.97 -7.29 -4.38
CA ASN A 379 -32.00 -7.71 -3.42
C ASN A 379 -31.39 -8.41 -2.21
N TYR A 380 -30.36 -9.23 -2.42
CA TYR A 380 -29.67 -9.94 -1.33
C TYR A 380 -28.91 -9.00 -0.40
N ASN A 381 -28.24 -7.97 -0.93
CA ASN A 381 -27.30 -7.14 -0.15
C ASN A 381 -27.89 -5.80 0.29
N HIS A 382 -28.92 -5.28 -0.37
CA HIS A 382 -29.43 -3.93 -0.14
C HIS A 382 -29.71 -3.62 1.34
N ASN A 383 -30.50 -4.45 1.99
CA ASN A 383 -30.86 -4.27 3.40
C ASN A 383 -29.62 -4.34 4.31
N SER A 384 -28.76 -5.33 4.04
CA SER A 384 -27.54 -5.58 4.80
C SER A 384 -26.54 -4.41 4.67
N MET A 385 -26.39 -3.83 3.47
CA MET A 385 -25.56 -2.64 3.25
C MET A 385 -26.05 -1.45 4.09
N LEU A 386 -27.37 -1.22 4.15
CA LEU A 386 -27.91 -0.13 4.97
C LEU A 386 -27.72 -0.41 6.46
N SER A 387 -27.98 -1.64 6.95
CA SER A 387 -27.75 -2.02 8.35
C SER A 387 -26.29 -1.91 8.76
N TYR A 388 -25.37 -2.29 7.87
CA TYR A 388 -23.93 -2.14 8.16
C TYR A 388 -23.52 -0.67 8.31
N MET A 389 -24.08 0.24 7.49
CA MET A 389 -23.87 1.69 7.67
C MET A 389 -24.46 2.18 9.00
N GLU A 390 -25.65 1.68 9.39
CA GLU A 390 -26.29 2.04 10.68
C GLU A 390 -25.42 1.68 11.88
N GLN A 391 -24.60 0.62 11.82
CA GLN A 391 -23.66 0.26 12.89
C GLN A 391 -22.63 1.35 13.17
N CYS A 392 -22.35 2.24 12.21
CA CYS A 392 -21.50 3.40 12.41
C CYS A 392 -22.09 4.42 13.41
N LEU A 393 -23.41 4.38 13.61
CA LEU A 393 -24.15 5.23 14.57
C LEU A 393 -24.27 4.60 15.95
N ASN A 394 -23.88 3.33 16.11
CA ASN A 394 -23.99 2.58 17.38
C ASN A 394 -22.65 2.56 18.12
N GLY A 395 -22.69 2.25 19.41
CA GLY A 395 -21.50 2.19 20.27
C GLY A 395 -21.36 3.39 21.20
N ILE A 396 -20.13 3.81 21.47
CA ILE A 396 -19.83 4.91 22.38
C ILE A 396 -19.30 6.09 21.56
N HIS A 397 -19.97 7.22 21.68
CA HIS A 397 -19.66 8.46 20.97
C HIS A 397 -19.46 9.60 21.96
N GLY A 398 -18.97 10.71 21.49
CA GLY A 398 -18.87 11.93 22.29
C GLY A 398 -17.86 12.91 21.74
N THR A 399 -17.64 13.97 22.49
CA THR A 399 -16.64 15.00 22.19
C THR A 399 -15.62 15.10 23.30
N ILE A 400 -14.36 15.38 22.94
CA ILE A 400 -13.29 15.60 23.89
C ILE A 400 -12.79 17.04 23.73
N THR A 401 -12.82 17.80 24.84
CA THR A 401 -12.49 19.22 24.86
C THR A 401 -11.50 19.57 25.96
N ASP A 402 -10.81 20.67 25.81
CA ASP A 402 -9.97 21.29 26.84
C ASP A 402 -10.86 21.86 27.95
N ALA A 403 -10.68 21.45 29.21
CA ALA A 403 -11.48 21.89 30.36
C ALA A 403 -11.32 23.38 30.68
N ALA A 404 -10.25 24.04 30.22
CA ALA A 404 -10.02 25.46 30.48
C ALA A 404 -10.60 26.36 29.38
N THR A 405 -10.53 25.93 28.10
CA THR A 405 -10.94 26.75 26.96
C THR A 405 -12.25 26.30 26.33
N GLY A 406 -12.62 25.03 26.47
CA GLY A 406 -13.75 24.41 25.79
C GLY A 406 -13.45 24.03 24.34
N GLU A 407 -12.23 24.25 23.84
CA GLU A 407 -11.84 23.91 22.48
C GLU A 407 -11.71 22.41 22.30
N ALA A 408 -12.01 21.90 21.11
CA ALA A 408 -11.88 20.52 20.73
C ALA A 408 -10.41 20.09 20.72
N ILE A 409 -10.11 18.86 21.17
CA ILE A 409 -8.75 18.30 21.16
C ILE A 409 -8.71 16.92 20.54
N GLU A 410 -7.59 16.57 19.91
CA GLU A 410 -7.28 15.19 19.51
C GLU A 410 -6.82 14.41 20.75
N ALA A 411 -7.51 13.34 21.08
CA ALA A 411 -7.22 12.50 22.23
C ALA A 411 -7.43 11.03 21.89
N THR A 412 -6.64 10.16 22.49
CA THR A 412 -6.81 8.71 22.41
C THR A 412 -7.88 8.25 23.37
N VAL A 413 -8.79 7.41 22.87
CA VAL A 413 -9.87 6.74 23.59
C VAL A 413 -9.52 5.26 23.69
N PHE A 414 -9.03 4.84 24.84
CA PHE A 414 -8.40 3.53 25.05
C PHE A 414 -9.08 2.73 26.16
N ILE A 415 -9.31 1.45 25.92
CA ILE A 415 -9.91 0.51 26.87
C ILE A 415 -8.85 -0.47 27.35
N ALA A 416 -8.38 -0.29 28.58
CA ALA A 416 -7.35 -1.15 29.17
C ALA A 416 -7.82 -2.60 29.30
N GLY A 417 -6.99 -3.54 28.89
CA GLY A 417 -7.31 -4.97 28.90
C GLY A 417 -8.20 -5.44 27.74
N HIS A 418 -8.63 -4.53 26.86
CA HIS A 418 -9.38 -4.79 25.65
C HIS A 418 -8.57 -4.38 24.42
N ASP A 419 -8.23 -3.09 24.29
CA ASP A 419 -7.60 -2.56 23.10
C ASP A 419 -6.17 -3.05 22.92
N GLN A 420 -5.87 -3.48 21.70
CA GLN A 420 -4.56 -3.96 21.26
C GLN A 420 -4.44 -3.83 19.72
N ARG A 421 -3.23 -3.77 19.22
CA ARG A 421 -2.94 -3.71 17.76
C ARG A 421 -3.77 -2.64 17.04
N GLY A 422 -3.72 -1.38 17.53
CA GLY A 422 -4.38 -0.27 16.85
C GLY A 422 -5.91 -0.20 17.02
N SER A 423 -6.53 -1.07 17.83
CA SER A 423 -7.99 -1.11 17.96
C SER A 423 -8.62 0.01 18.79
N HIS A 424 -7.82 0.86 19.46
CA HIS A 424 -8.30 2.10 20.06
C HIS A 424 -8.86 3.05 18.99
N VAL A 425 -9.58 4.07 19.42
CA VAL A 425 -9.98 5.16 18.51
C VAL A 425 -9.45 6.50 19.04
N ASN A 426 -9.52 7.53 18.21
CA ASN A 426 -9.12 8.87 18.57
C ASN A 426 -10.28 9.83 18.35
N SER A 427 -10.26 10.97 19.06
CA SER A 427 -11.11 12.10 18.70
C SER A 427 -10.45 12.93 17.60
N HIS A 428 -11.27 13.61 16.79
CA HIS A 428 -10.81 14.32 15.62
C HIS A 428 -11.25 15.77 15.59
N LEU A 429 -10.37 16.65 15.07
CA LEU A 429 -10.72 18.04 14.82
C LEU A 429 -11.55 18.15 13.52
N PRO A 430 -12.42 19.20 13.39
CA PRO A 430 -12.54 20.37 14.29
C PRO A 430 -13.48 20.17 15.47
N ALA A 431 -14.30 19.09 15.52
CA ALA A 431 -15.35 18.93 16.54
C ALA A 431 -14.86 18.27 17.84
N GLY A 432 -13.71 17.59 17.81
CA GLY A 432 -13.24 16.77 18.92
C GLY A 432 -14.05 15.49 19.11
N ASP A 433 -14.79 15.11 18.08
CA ASP A 433 -15.68 13.95 18.09
C ASP A 433 -14.89 12.64 18.02
N TYR A 434 -15.40 11.63 18.72
CA TYR A 434 -14.94 10.26 18.61
C TYR A 434 -16.13 9.30 18.48
N HIS A 435 -15.90 8.22 17.74
CA HIS A 435 -16.88 7.18 17.49
C HIS A 435 -16.24 5.82 17.73
N ARG A 436 -16.76 5.07 18.69
CA ARG A 436 -16.24 3.75 19.09
C ARG A 436 -17.31 2.67 18.92
N PRO A 437 -17.48 2.12 17.69
CA PRO A 437 -18.29 0.90 17.52
C PRO A 437 -17.70 -0.21 18.39
N ILE A 438 -18.52 -0.84 19.21
CA ILE A 438 -18.09 -1.86 20.17
C ILE A 438 -19.28 -2.73 20.59
N LYS A 439 -19.01 -3.96 20.99
CA LYS A 439 -19.97 -4.89 21.56
C LYS A 439 -20.62 -4.33 22.84
N GLY A 440 -21.89 -4.65 23.08
CA GLY A 440 -22.55 -4.32 24.34
C GLY A 440 -21.78 -4.83 25.56
N GLY A 441 -21.54 -3.93 26.52
CA GLY A 441 -20.71 -4.22 27.68
C GLY A 441 -20.54 -3.03 28.59
N THR A 442 -19.69 -3.19 29.61
CA THR A 442 -19.27 -2.11 30.51
C THR A 442 -17.76 -1.96 30.45
N TYR A 443 -17.30 -0.78 30.08
CA TYR A 443 -15.91 -0.51 29.76
C TYR A 443 -15.33 0.62 30.61
N ALA A 444 -14.14 0.43 31.14
CA ALA A 444 -13.35 1.49 31.74
C ALA A 444 -12.51 2.15 30.66
N ILE A 445 -12.94 3.30 30.17
CA ILE A 445 -12.35 4.01 29.03
C ILE A 445 -11.42 5.10 29.56
N THR A 446 -10.18 5.07 29.14
CA THR A 446 -9.19 6.12 29.43
C THR A 446 -9.08 7.07 28.24
N TYR A 447 -9.37 8.32 28.49
CA TYR A 447 -9.21 9.43 27.55
C TYR A 447 -7.91 10.14 27.87
N SER A 448 -7.02 10.25 26.88
CA SER A 448 -5.69 10.83 27.08
C SER A 448 -5.20 11.61 25.87
N ALA A 449 -4.57 12.75 26.11
CA ALA A 449 -3.88 13.52 25.08
C ALA A 449 -2.57 14.07 25.65
N TYR A 450 -1.60 14.32 24.76
CA TYR A 450 -0.34 14.90 25.18
C TYR A 450 -0.56 16.31 25.76
N GLY A 451 -0.05 16.54 26.96
CA GLY A 451 -0.25 17.80 27.68
C GLY A 451 -1.53 17.92 28.49
N TYR A 452 -2.23 16.81 28.67
CA TYR A 452 -3.45 16.75 29.49
C TYR A 452 -3.37 15.62 30.52
N GLU A 453 -4.02 15.84 31.67
CA GLU A 453 -4.22 14.78 32.67
C GLU A 453 -5.20 13.73 32.11
N PRO A 454 -4.81 12.46 32.05
CA PRO A 454 -5.71 11.42 31.56
C PRO A 454 -6.92 11.22 32.51
N GLN A 455 -8.06 10.90 31.91
CA GLN A 455 -9.30 10.64 32.68
C GLN A 455 -9.85 9.26 32.31
N THR A 456 -10.23 8.46 33.30
CA THR A 456 -10.88 7.17 33.11
C THR A 456 -12.33 7.23 33.55
N ILE A 457 -13.25 6.86 32.65
CA ILE A 457 -14.70 6.85 32.93
C ILE A 457 -15.23 5.45 32.59
N THR A 458 -16.13 4.94 33.43
CA THR A 458 -16.84 3.69 33.18
C THR A 458 -18.12 3.99 32.41
N VAL A 459 -18.25 3.39 31.22
CA VAL A 459 -19.40 3.54 30.31
C VAL A 459 -20.02 2.18 30.04
N SER A 460 -21.35 2.10 30.06
CA SER A 460 -22.09 0.90 29.65
C SER A 460 -22.90 1.19 28.40
N VAL A 461 -22.86 0.28 27.46
CA VAL A 461 -23.57 0.34 26.17
C VAL A 461 -24.21 -1.02 25.92
N ASN A 462 -25.37 -1.08 25.27
CA ASN A 462 -25.96 -2.31 24.76
C ASN A 462 -25.64 -2.51 23.27
N ASP A 463 -25.84 -3.72 22.76
CA ASP A 463 -25.74 -3.99 21.33
C ASP A 463 -26.74 -3.15 20.54
N ASN A 464 -26.33 -2.64 19.40
CA ASN A 464 -27.15 -1.83 18.49
C ASN A 464 -27.75 -0.55 19.16
N GLU A 465 -27.10 -0.04 20.20
CA GLU A 465 -27.45 1.22 20.85
C GLU A 465 -26.28 2.19 20.84
N ALA A 466 -26.59 3.48 20.90
CA ALA A 466 -25.63 4.57 21.02
C ALA A 466 -25.62 5.15 22.42
N VAL A 467 -24.44 5.41 22.97
CA VAL A 467 -24.25 6.13 24.24
C VAL A 467 -23.33 7.31 24.01
N ASN A 468 -23.75 8.51 24.40
CA ASN A 468 -22.90 9.70 24.34
C ASN A 468 -22.14 9.89 25.67
N GLN A 469 -20.81 10.06 25.57
CA GLN A 469 -19.91 10.35 26.68
C GLN A 469 -18.95 11.48 26.29
N ASP A 470 -19.35 12.72 26.59
CA ASP A 470 -18.48 13.88 26.45
C ASP A 470 -17.45 13.93 27.56
N VAL A 471 -16.22 14.39 27.26
CA VAL A 471 -15.11 14.44 28.20
C VAL A 471 -14.38 15.77 28.11
N GLN A 472 -14.03 16.32 29.25
CA GLN A 472 -13.18 17.51 29.37
C GLN A 472 -11.86 17.11 30.04
N LEU A 473 -10.74 17.26 29.33
CA LEU A 473 -9.40 16.95 29.86
C LEU A 473 -8.76 18.21 30.46
N THR A 474 -8.17 18.05 31.64
CA THR A 474 -7.49 19.14 32.33
C THR A 474 -6.10 19.36 31.74
N PRO A 475 -5.75 20.57 31.25
CA PRO A 475 -4.43 20.83 30.70
C PRO A 475 -3.33 20.81 31.75
N ILE A 476 -2.18 20.25 31.40
CA ILE A 476 -0.94 20.27 32.20
C ILE A 476 -0.16 21.54 31.85
N PRO A 477 0.11 22.42 32.79
CA PRO A 477 0.84 23.66 32.54
C PRO A 477 2.27 23.39 32.03
N ASN A 478 2.76 24.27 31.16
CA ASN A 478 4.13 24.23 30.60
C ASN A 478 4.50 22.91 29.90
N THR A 479 3.54 22.29 29.21
CA THR A 479 3.81 21.12 28.36
C THR A 479 4.80 21.49 27.25
N PRO A 480 5.87 20.72 27.03
CA PRO A 480 6.81 21.00 25.96
C PRO A 480 6.15 20.87 24.58
N LEU A 481 6.46 21.78 23.66
CA LEU A 481 6.09 21.68 22.25
C LEU A 481 7.29 21.21 21.45
N SER A 482 7.13 20.22 20.57
CA SER A 482 8.17 19.67 19.72
C SER A 482 7.64 19.42 18.32
N ALA A 483 8.22 20.10 17.32
CA ALA A 483 7.93 19.85 15.91
C ALA A 483 8.67 18.59 15.44
N TYR A 484 7.95 17.70 14.76
CA TYR A 484 8.53 16.50 14.12
C TYR A 484 7.74 16.11 12.88
N PHE A 485 8.44 15.68 11.83
CA PHE A 485 7.85 15.24 10.59
C PHE A 485 8.73 14.22 9.87
N VAL A 486 8.15 13.49 8.94
CA VAL A 486 8.82 12.59 8.00
C VAL A 486 8.34 12.87 6.58
N ALA A 487 9.15 12.53 5.58
CA ALA A 487 8.69 12.39 4.20
C ALA A 487 8.46 10.91 3.91
N GLU A 488 7.54 10.60 3.03
CA GLU A 488 7.31 9.24 2.57
C GLU A 488 8.52 8.70 1.80
N ARG A 489 9.12 9.56 0.98
CA ARG A 489 10.39 9.30 0.28
C ARG A 489 11.30 10.51 0.38
N GLU A 490 12.57 10.27 0.64
CA GLU A 490 13.61 11.31 0.72
C GLU A 490 14.39 11.45 -0.60
N VAL A 491 14.41 10.38 -1.42
CA VAL A 491 15.04 10.33 -2.75
C VAL A 491 13.95 10.22 -3.80
N VAL A 492 13.87 11.21 -4.69
CA VAL A 492 12.80 11.30 -5.69
C VAL A 492 13.31 11.82 -7.03
N THR A 493 12.52 11.66 -8.08
CA THR A 493 12.78 12.27 -9.38
C THR A 493 12.08 13.63 -9.53
N VAL A 494 12.63 14.48 -10.38
CA VAL A 494 12.02 15.77 -10.75
C VAL A 494 10.58 15.55 -11.21
N GLY A 495 9.64 16.28 -10.64
CA GLY A 495 8.22 16.24 -10.96
C GLY A 495 7.41 15.18 -10.16
N SER A 496 8.06 14.33 -9.39
CA SER A 496 7.37 13.37 -8.52
C SER A 496 6.83 14.05 -7.26
N PRO A 497 5.61 13.74 -6.80
CA PRO A 497 5.09 14.26 -5.55
C PRO A 497 5.80 13.64 -4.35
N VAL A 498 6.06 14.47 -3.35
CA VAL A 498 6.58 14.06 -2.03
C VAL A 498 5.51 14.37 -0.99
N TRP A 499 5.09 13.36 -0.25
CA TRP A 499 4.11 13.49 0.82
C TRP A 499 4.81 13.64 2.16
N PHE A 500 4.39 14.61 2.96
CA PHE A 500 4.93 14.86 4.29
C PHE A 500 3.89 14.51 5.35
N ASN A 501 4.33 13.81 6.39
CA ASN A 501 3.50 13.43 7.53
C ASN A 501 4.02 14.11 8.79
N GLU A 502 3.15 14.82 9.48
CA GLU A 502 3.42 15.54 10.72
C GLU A 502 3.19 14.61 11.93
N PHE A 503 4.13 14.62 12.88
CA PHE A 503 4.10 13.86 14.14
C PHE A 503 4.55 14.70 15.34
N SER A 504 4.30 16.00 15.29
CA SER A 504 4.67 16.92 16.36
C SER A 504 3.92 16.59 17.67
N GLN A 505 4.54 16.91 18.78
CA GLN A 505 3.96 16.76 20.11
C GLN A 505 3.82 18.12 20.78
N GLY A 506 2.63 18.44 21.26
CA GLY A 506 2.28 19.68 21.91
C GLY A 506 0.87 19.63 22.46
N ARG A 507 0.60 20.51 23.43
CA ARG A 507 -0.76 20.66 23.96
C ARG A 507 -1.59 21.43 22.93
N HIS A 508 -2.49 20.75 22.23
CA HIS A 508 -3.40 21.33 21.26
C HIS A 508 -2.66 22.18 20.21
N ILE A 509 -2.01 21.53 19.23
CA ILE A 509 -1.37 22.22 18.10
C ILE A 509 -2.48 22.81 17.21
N VAL A 510 -2.41 24.13 16.99
CA VAL A 510 -3.44 24.89 16.26
C VAL A 510 -3.00 25.36 14.89
N SER A 511 -1.69 25.35 14.61
CA SER A 511 -1.19 25.72 13.28
C SER A 511 0.09 25.03 12.90
N TRP A 512 0.26 24.85 11.60
CA TRP A 512 1.41 24.29 10.92
C TRP A 512 1.90 25.29 9.88
N GLU A 513 3.18 25.60 9.88
CA GLU A 513 3.83 26.43 8.87
C GLU A 513 4.98 25.66 8.27
N TRP A 514 4.78 25.15 7.08
CA TRP A 514 5.81 24.46 6.32
C TRP A 514 6.56 25.40 5.39
N ARG A 515 7.86 25.10 5.20
CA ARG A 515 8.70 25.71 4.16
C ARG A 515 9.44 24.61 3.44
N PHE A 516 9.36 24.64 2.12
CA PHE A 516 9.99 23.71 1.21
C PHE A 516 10.89 24.47 0.27
N GLU A 517 12.20 24.46 0.53
CA GLU A 517 13.16 25.06 -0.38
C GLU A 517 13.05 24.37 -1.74
N GLY A 518 12.94 25.13 -2.84
CA GLY A 518 12.80 24.60 -4.21
C GLY A 518 11.52 23.83 -4.52
N GLY A 519 10.61 23.68 -3.58
CA GLY A 519 9.36 22.94 -3.74
C GLY A 519 8.20 23.80 -4.26
N THR A 520 7.23 23.15 -4.88
CA THR A 520 5.96 23.74 -5.33
C THR A 520 4.79 22.95 -4.72
N PRO A 521 3.98 23.57 -3.80
CA PRO A 521 4.15 24.91 -3.26
C PRO A 521 5.40 25.04 -2.36
N SER A 522 5.99 26.23 -2.28
CA SER A 522 7.16 26.48 -1.42
C SER A 522 6.82 26.66 0.07
N THR A 523 5.54 26.76 0.39
CA THR A 523 5.00 26.85 1.76
C THR A 523 3.63 26.18 1.81
N SER A 524 3.27 25.64 2.97
CA SER A 524 1.93 25.11 3.23
C SER A 524 1.53 25.37 4.69
N THR A 525 0.22 25.43 4.93
CA THR A 525 -0.40 25.42 6.27
C THR A 525 -1.21 24.15 6.51
N GLU A 526 -1.23 23.24 5.56
CA GLU A 526 -1.83 21.93 5.71
C GLU A 526 -1.05 21.10 6.72
N ARG A 527 -1.74 20.24 7.45
CA ARG A 527 -1.11 19.35 8.42
C ARG A 527 -0.15 18.38 7.74
N ASN A 528 -0.57 17.77 6.63
CA ASN A 528 0.18 16.78 5.86
C ASN A 528 0.20 17.16 4.37
N PRO A 529 1.09 18.07 3.96
CA PRO A 529 1.12 18.58 2.59
C PRO A 529 1.79 17.61 1.61
N SER A 530 1.52 17.83 0.33
CA SER A 530 2.22 17.25 -0.80
C SER A 530 2.97 18.34 -1.56
N VAL A 531 4.18 18.05 -2.01
CA VAL A 531 5.08 19.01 -2.68
C VAL A 531 5.74 18.37 -3.88
N ILE A 532 5.86 19.11 -4.98
CA ILE A 532 6.60 18.70 -6.18
C ILE A 532 7.88 19.54 -6.29
N TYR A 533 8.98 18.90 -6.66
CA TYR A 533 10.26 19.56 -6.91
C TYR A 533 10.55 19.54 -8.41
N ASP A 534 10.60 20.73 -9.03
CA ASP A 534 10.74 20.88 -10.48
C ASP A 534 12.21 20.98 -10.95
N ALA A 535 13.14 20.90 -10.03
CA ALA A 535 14.58 20.96 -10.32
C ALA A 535 15.35 19.93 -9.47
N PRO A 536 16.45 19.37 -10.00
CA PRO A 536 17.32 18.50 -9.20
C PRO A 536 18.07 19.31 -8.14
N GLY A 537 18.32 18.72 -7.01
CA GLY A 537 19.03 19.36 -5.91
C GLY A 537 18.79 18.64 -4.59
N LYS A 538 19.43 19.14 -3.54
CA LYS A 538 19.12 18.79 -2.17
C LYS A 538 18.44 19.97 -1.51
N PHE A 539 17.34 19.72 -0.87
CA PHE A 539 16.44 20.77 -0.40
C PHE A 539 16.16 20.65 1.09
N ASP A 540 16.21 21.79 1.76
CA ASP A 540 15.83 21.90 3.17
C ASP A 540 14.30 21.87 3.29
N VAL A 541 13.84 21.24 4.37
CA VAL A 541 12.43 21.25 4.76
C VAL A 541 12.33 21.70 6.20
N SER A 542 11.42 22.61 6.49
CA SER A 542 11.13 23.00 7.87
C SER A 542 9.63 23.00 8.16
N LEU A 543 9.32 22.60 9.38
CA LEU A 543 7.99 22.69 9.98
C LEU A 543 8.08 23.53 11.26
N THR A 544 7.27 24.56 11.31
CA THR A 544 6.98 25.29 12.56
C THR A 544 5.57 24.97 13.00
N VAL A 545 5.41 24.53 14.24
CA VAL A 545 4.10 24.32 14.85
C VAL A 545 3.85 25.33 15.95
N THR A 546 2.59 25.70 16.13
CA THR A 546 2.15 26.59 17.22
C THR A 546 1.05 25.87 18.00
N ASP A 547 1.17 25.91 19.34
CA ASP A 547 0.12 25.37 20.22
C ASP A 547 -0.91 26.45 20.62
N ALA A 548 -1.96 26.03 21.34
CA ALA A 548 -3.01 26.92 21.82
C ALA A 548 -2.52 27.99 22.82
N ASP A 549 -1.37 27.77 23.48
CA ASP A 549 -0.72 28.75 24.37
C ASP A 549 0.11 29.79 23.61
N GLY A 550 0.21 29.66 22.27
CA GLY A 550 1.02 30.51 21.43
C GLY A 550 2.52 30.20 21.47
N GLN A 551 2.92 29.05 22.05
CA GLN A 551 4.28 28.57 21.98
C GLN A 551 4.55 28.08 20.55
N THR A 552 5.75 28.31 20.07
CA THR A 552 6.19 27.84 18.74
C THR A 552 7.40 26.92 18.87
N ASN A 553 7.46 25.91 18.03
CA ASN A 553 8.66 25.07 17.87
C ASN A 553 8.89 24.79 16.39
N THR A 554 10.16 24.81 15.99
CA THR A 554 10.54 24.60 14.58
C THR A 554 11.52 23.43 14.48
N ASN A 555 11.23 22.51 13.57
CA ASN A 555 12.14 21.46 13.14
C ASN A 555 12.64 21.78 11.73
N ILE A 556 13.95 21.78 11.53
CA ILE A 556 14.59 22.01 10.23
C ILE A 556 15.40 20.76 9.92
N LYS A 557 15.12 20.16 8.78
CA LYS A 557 15.90 19.06 8.21
C LYS A 557 16.63 19.57 6.98
N SER A 558 17.94 19.75 7.10
CA SER A 558 18.77 20.25 6.00
C SER A 558 19.11 19.14 5.02
N GLU A 559 19.13 19.48 3.71
CA GLU A 559 19.36 18.56 2.60
C GLU A 559 18.46 17.30 2.66
N PHE A 560 17.25 17.48 3.14
CA PHE A 560 16.37 16.38 3.50
C PHE A 560 15.74 15.69 2.27
N ILE A 561 15.34 16.46 1.27
CA ILE A 561 14.83 15.89 0.03
C ILE A 561 15.91 15.97 -1.04
N ASP A 562 16.23 14.80 -1.60
CA ASP A 562 17.28 14.61 -2.60
C ASP A 562 16.64 14.31 -3.96
N VAL A 563 16.65 15.29 -4.88
CA VAL A 563 15.93 15.26 -6.15
C VAL A 563 16.89 15.03 -7.30
N TYR A 564 16.55 14.11 -8.20
CA TYR A 564 17.37 13.67 -9.32
C TYR A 564 16.62 13.76 -10.66
N HIS A 565 17.37 13.89 -11.76
CA HIS A 565 16.81 13.63 -13.08
C HIS A 565 16.57 12.13 -13.27
N ALA A 566 15.38 11.73 -13.71
CA ALA A 566 15.13 10.34 -14.06
C ALA A 566 15.97 9.92 -15.29
N ILE A 567 16.67 8.81 -15.18
CA ILE A 567 17.46 8.20 -16.27
C ILE A 567 16.99 6.75 -16.43
N PRO A 568 15.85 6.50 -17.11
CA PRO A 568 15.43 5.14 -17.41
C PRO A 568 16.42 4.49 -18.39
N ILE A 569 16.60 3.16 -18.24
CA ILE A 569 17.41 2.39 -19.19
C ILE A 569 16.90 2.59 -20.62
N GLN A 570 17.77 2.87 -21.56
CA GLN A 570 17.43 3.11 -22.96
C GLN A 570 18.66 2.87 -23.85
N ASP A 571 18.47 2.81 -25.15
CA ASP A 571 19.58 2.69 -26.08
C ASP A 571 20.27 4.03 -26.33
N GLY A 572 21.59 4.00 -26.41
CA GLY A 572 22.40 5.15 -26.82
C GLY A 572 23.21 5.80 -25.71
N ASN A 573 23.58 7.05 -25.92
CA ASN A 573 24.45 7.81 -25.04
C ASN A 573 23.64 8.83 -24.24
N VAL A 574 23.84 8.86 -22.95
CA VAL A 574 23.19 9.80 -22.02
C VAL A 574 24.25 10.59 -21.27
N THR A 575 24.22 11.92 -21.36
CA THR A 575 25.01 12.78 -20.49
C THR A 575 24.20 13.05 -19.23
N VAL A 576 24.79 12.77 -18.08
CA VAL A 576 24.12 12.97 -16.78
C VAL A 576 24.18 14.46 -16.42
N THR A 577 23.12 15.18 -16.77
CA THR A 577 23.03 16.64 -16.52
C THR A 577 23.27 16.95 -15.04
N ASP A 578 24.08 17.98 -14.77
CA ASP A 578 24.50 18.40 -13.43
C ASP A 578 25.12 17.27 -12.59
N CYS A 579 25.48 16.15 -13.21
CA CYS A 579 25.95 14.95 -12.51
C CYS A 579 24.98 14.49 -11.43
N ARG A 580 23.67 14.54 -11.73
CA ARG A 580 22.63 14.27 -10.75
C ARG A 580 21.46 13.52 -11.40
N GLY A 581 21.59 12.21 -11.50
CA GLY A 581 20.60 11.32 -12.09
C GLY A 581 20.16 10.20 -11.15
N LEU A 582 18.97 9.67 -11.37
CA LEU A 582 18.49 8.43 -10.79
C LEU A 582 18.36 7.43 -11.94
N PHE A 583 19.23 6.45 -11.97
CA PHE A 583 19.25 5.39 -12.97
C PHE A 583 18.19 4.35 -12.62
N LEU A 584 17.26 4.15 -13.54
CA LEU A 584 16.03 3.39 -13.34
C LEU A 584 15.87 2.30 -14.42
N PRO A 585 15.09 1.26 -14.17
CA PRO A 585 14.62 0.34 -15.20
C PRO A 585 13.67 1.05 -16.20
N SER A 586 13.24 0.34 -17.23
CA SER A 586 12.27 0.82 -18.23
C SER A 586 10.89 1.13 -17.63
N GLY A 587 10.52 0.44 -16.55
CA GLY A 587 9.26 0.62 -15.82
C GLY A 587 9.22 1.81 -14.84
N SER A 588 10.22 2.70 -14.84
CA SER A 588 10.37 3.79 -13.87
C SER A 588 10.78 3.34 -12.45
N ASP A 589 10.57 4.20 -11.44
CA ASP A 589 10.90 3.92 -10.03
C ASP A 589 9.83 3.10 -9.28
N CYS A 590 8.69 2.84 -9.91
CA CYS A 590 7.54 2.15 -9.31
C CYS A 590 6.95 1.04 -10.19
N GLY A 591 7.54 0.79 -11.36
CA GLY A 591 7.07 -0.23 -12.29
C GLY A 591 8.13 -1.29 -12.57
N HIS A 592 7.69 -2.46 -12.97
CA HIS A 592 8.59 -3.51 -13.43
C HIS A 592 9.23 -3.16 -14.78
N TYR A 593 10.48 -3.60 -15.02
CA TYR A 593 11.04 -3.56 -16.37
C TYR A 593 10.26 -4.50 -17.29
N GLY A 594 10.36 -4.28 -18.61
CA GLY A 594 9.65 -5.10 -19.59
C GLY A 594 10.34 -6.44 -19.88
N ASN A 595 9.57 -7.36 -20.47
CA ASN A 595 10.10 -8.61 -20.99
C ASN A 595 10.71 -8.38 -22.39
N ASP A 596 11.64 -9.26 -22.81
CA ASP A 596 12.35 -9.20 -24.11
C ASP A 596 13.11 -7.89 -24.34
N GLU A 597 13.52 -7.23 -23.26
CA GLU A 597 14.33 -6.02 -23.39
C GLU A 597 15.79 -6.34 -23.73
N SER A 598 16.37 -5.52 -24.54
CA SER A 598 17.79 -5.57 -24.87
C SER A 598 18.31 -4.16 -25.07
N HIS A 599 18.78 -3.55 -24.00
CA HIS A 599 19.26 -2.18 -24.01
C HIS A 599 20.78 -2.09 -23.88
N LYS A 600 21.34 -1.07 -24.51
CA LYS A 600 22.73 -0.65 -24.35
C LYS A 600 22.81 0.85 -24.19
N MET A 601 23.12 1.30 -22.99
CA MET A 601 23.29 2.70 -22.64
C MET A 601 24.71 3.02 -22.22
N THR A 602 25.22 4.19 -22.61
CA THR A 602 26.47 4.72 -22.08
C THR A 602 26.20 6.01 -21.36
N LEU A 603 26.53 6.04 -20.08
CA LEU A 603 26.46 7.23 -19.22
C LEU A 603 27.76 8.03 -19.32
N TYR A 604 27.65 9.30 -19.65
CA TYR A 604 28.75 10.25 -19.65
C TYR A 604 28.58 11.29 -18.56
N PRO A 605 29.67 11.69 -17.88
CA PRO A 605 29.60 12.78 -16.93
C PRO A 605 29.36 14.11 -17.62
N ASP A 606 28.68 15.04 -16.96
CA ASP A 606 28.58 16.42 -17.40
C ASP A 606 29.84 17.17 -16.99
N GLY A 607 30.68 17.49 -17.97
CA GLY A 607 31.95 18.19 -17.83
C GLY A 607 33.20 17.29 -17.92
N ASN A 608 34.29 17.89 -18.32
CA ASN A 608 35.59 17.23 -18.48
C ASN A 608 36.21 16.87 -17.12
N GLU A 609 37.00 15.77 -17.13
CA GLU A 609 37.73 15.26 -15.95
C GLU A 609 36.84 14.72 -14.81
N ARG A 610 35.55 14.61 -15.03
CA ARG A 610 34.61 13.96 -14.11
C ARG A 610 34.46 12.49 -14.45
N LYS A 611 34.04 11.69 -13.47
CA LYS A 611 33.80 10.25 -13.65
C LYS A 611 32.46 9.89 -13.06
N ILE A 612 31.67 9.11 -13.79
CA ILE A 612 30.37 8.58 -13.32
C ILE A 612 30.57 7.71 -12.09
N ILE A 613 29.70 7.90 -11.15
CA ILE A 613 29.51 7.07 -9.95
C ILE A 613 28.07 6.58 -9.94
N LEU A 614 27.87 5.27 -9.84
CA LEU A 614 26.60 4.63 -9.56
C LEU A 614 26.61 4.14 -8.10
N ASP A 615 25.58 4.47 -7.35
CA ASP A 615 25.32 3.91 -6.02
C ASP A 615 23.95 3.27 -6.03
N PHE A 616 23.94 1.93 -6.01
CA PHE A 616 22.71 1.14 -6.08
C PHE A 616 22.03 1.12 -4.72
N LEU A 617 20.84 1.71 -4.67
CA LEU A 617 19.99 1.77 -3.47
C LEU A 617 19.12 0.52 -3.37
N ASP A 618 18.67 0.00 -4.53
CA ASP A 618 17.93 -1.26 -4.64
C ASP A 618 18.26 -1.99 -5.94
N PHE A 619 18.08 -3.33 -5.94
CA PHE A 619 18.33 -4.17 -7.09
C PHE A 619 17.55 -5.48 -7.01
N LYS A 620 16.65 -5.72 -7.98
CA LYS A 620 15.86 -6.94 -8.07
C LYS A 620 15.57 -7.28 -9.53
N THR A 621 16.23 -8.27 -10.08
CA THR A 621 15.99 -8.82 -11.41
C THR A 621 15.78 -10.32 -11.35
N GLN A 622 15.29 -10.94 -12.41
CA GLN A 622 15.18 -12.39 -12.46
C GLN A 622 16.58 -13.04 -12.36
N PRO A 623 16.78 -13.94 -11.38
CA PRO A 623 18.08 -14.58 -11.16
C PRO A 623 18.59 -15.31 -12.43
N ASN A 624 19.84 -15.08 -12.80
CA ASN A 624 20.59 -15.76 -13.87
C ASN A 624 20.09 -15.53 -15.31
N THR A 625 18.95 -14.88 -15.51
CA THR A 625 18.35 -14.68 -16.85
C THR A 625 18.30 -13.22 -17.24
N ASP A 626 17.85 -12.35 -16.33
CA ASP A 626 17.74 -10.91 -16.58
C ASP A 626 18.94 -10.22 -15.97
N VAL A 627 19.83 -9.79 -16.83
CA VAL A 627 21.19 -9.43 -16.43
C VAL A 627 21.50 -7.97 -16.77
N LEU A 628 21.86 -7.23 -15.73
CA LEU A 628 22.47 -5.91 -15.84
C LEU A 628 23.99 -6.10 -15.87
N THR A 629 24.65 -5.66 -16.98
CA THR A 629 26.11 -5.75 -17.11
C THR A 629 26.71 -4.37 -17.25
N ILE A 630 27.79 -4.09 -16.52
CA ILE A 630 28.43 -2.77 -16.46
C ILE A 630 29.89 -2.89 -16.89
N TYR A 631 30.29 -2.00 -17.79
CA TYR A 631 31.64 -1.91 -18.37
C TYR A 631 32.27 -0.54 -18.06
N ASP A 632 33.55 -0.52 -17.75
CA ASP A 632 34.33 0.69 -17.47
C ASP A 632 34.83 1.34 -18.77
N GLY A 633 33.97 2.07 -19.45
CA GLY A 633 34.31 2.76 -20.71
C GLY A 633 33.11 3.08 -21.56
N THR A 634 33.37 3.41 -22.82
CA THR A 634 32.37 3.93 -23.80
C THR A 634 31.77 2.87 -24.69
N SER A 635 32.08 1.59 -24.49
CA SER A 635 31.51 0.47 -25.24
C SER A 635 31.57 -0.83 -24.44
N THR A 636 30.93 -1.87 -24.96
CA THR A 636 30.97 -3.24 -24.41
C THR A 636 32.31 -3.95 -24.63
N ASP A 637 33.25 -3.35 -25.39
CA ASP A 637 34.62 -3.84 -25.52
C ASP A 637 35.53 -3.35 -24.40
N ALA A 638 35.04 -2.44 -23.56
CA ALA A 638 35.75 -1.92 -22.38
C ALA A 638 35.86 -2.99 -21.29
N PRO A 639 36.72 -2.81 -20.28
CA PRO A 639 36.83 -3.74 -19.16
C PRO A 639 35.49 -3.98 -18.46
N LEU A 640 35.15 -5.25 -18.26
CA LEU A 640 33.96 -5.65 -17.52
C LEU A 640 34.14 -5.34 -16.03
N ILE A 641 33.20 -4.58 -15.44
CA ILE A 641 33.12 -4.36 -14.00
C ILE A 641 32.36 -5.54 -13.34
N GLY A 642 31.17 -5.85 -13.85
CA GLY A 642 30.36 -6.94 -13.32
C GLY A 642 29.10 -7.19 -14.12
N SER A 643 28.50 -8.37 -13.89
CA SER A 643 27.18 -8.76 -14.37
C SER A 643 26.33 -9.15 -13.17
N TYR A 644 25.15 -8.58 -13.05
CA TYR A 644 24.31 -8.64 -11.86
C TYR A 644 22.92 -9.17 -12.24
N SER A 645 22.40 -10.07 -11.41
CA SER A 645 21.04 -10.59 -11.48
C SER A 645 20.57 -11.07 -10.11
N GLY A 646 19.26 -11.23 -9.91
CA GLY A 646 18.66 -11.56 -8.62
C GLY A 646 18.55 -10.33 -7.72
N SER A 647 18.76 -10.49 -6.42
CA SER A 647 18.56 -9.44 -5.40
C SER A 647 19.85 -8.99 -4.70
N VAL A 648 21.01 -9.29 -5.27
CA VAL A 648 22.29 -8.86 -4.69
C VAL A 648 22.68 -7.50 -5.26
N LEU A 649 22.72 -6.48 -4.39
CA LEU A 649 23.08 -5.11 -4.76
C LEU A 649 24.46 -5.07 -5.46
N PRO A 650 24.55 -4.43 -6.64
CA PRO A 650 25.84 -4.17 -7.29
C PRO A 650 26.78 -3.27 -6.45
N GLY A 651 26.19 -2.46 -5.55
CA GLY A 651 26.93 -1.55 -4.66
C GLY A 651 27.41 -0.28 -5.35
N TYR A 652 28.54 0.22 -4.91
CA TYR A 652 29.12 1.49 -5.36
C TYR A 652 30.10 1.24 -6.51
N ILE A 653 29.82 1.81 -7.68
CA ILE A 653 30.61 1.62 -8.91
C ILE A 653 31.10 2.97 -9.42
N THR A 654 32.42 3.11 -9.64
CA THR A 654 33.03 4.33 -10.17
C THR A 654 33.76 4.05 -11.47
N ALA A 655 33.52 4.85 -12.50
CA ALA A 655 34.29 4.81 -13.73
C ALA A 655 35.76 5.14 -13.48
N SER A 656 36.69 4.34 -14.04
CA SER A 656 38.13 4.58 -13.92
C SER A 656 38.77 5.05 -15.21
N ASN A 657 38.09 4.86 -16.35
CA ASN A 657 38.57 5.21 -17.68
C ASN A 657 38.74 6.73 -17.89
N PRO A 658 39.51 7.17 -18.90
CA PRO A 658 39.78 8.59 -19.14
C PRO A 658 38.53 9.41 -19.47
N GLU A 659 37.55 8.83 -20.14
CA GLU A 659 36.30 9.48 -20.52
C GLU A 659 35.34 9.60 -19.34
N GLY A 660 35.60 8.89 -18.24
CA GLY A 660 34.75 8.86 -17.04
C GLY A 660 33.40 8.24 -17.25
N ALA A 661 33.22 7.45 -18.32
CA ALA A 661 31.97 6.90 -18.78
C ALA A 661 31.76 5.45 -18.28
N LEU A 662 30.51 5.06 -18.11
CA LEU A 662 30.11 3.66 -17.89
C LEU A 662 29.17 3.22 -18.99
N THR A 663 29.46 2.07 -19.62
CA THR A 663 28.53 1.42 -20.53
C THR A 663 27.78 0.33 -19.80
N ILE A 664 26.46 0.36 -19.91
CA ILE A 664 25.54 -0.54 -19.22
C ILE A 664 24.72 -1.27 -20.28
N THR A 665 24.60 -2.58 -20.15
CA THR A 665 23.64 -3.37 -20.93
C THR A 665 22.66 -4.02 -19.98
N PHE A 666 21.42 -4.07 -20.40
CA PHE A 666 20.39 -4.86 -19.74
C PHE A 666 19.70 -5.77 -20.75
N VAL A 667 19.56 -7.03 -20.39
CA VAL A 667 18.84 -8.01 -21.20
C VAL A 667 17.86 -8.72 -20.29
N SER A 668 16.60 -8.71 -20.65
CA SER A 668 15.56 -9.50 -20.00
C SER A 668 15.06 -10.61 -20.95
N ASN A 669 14.57 -11.68 -20.35
CA ASN A 669 13.97 -12.77 -21.12
C ASN A 669 12.50 -12.48 -21.49
N THR A 670 11.84 -13.47 -22.12
CA THR A 670 10.43 -13.37 -22.56
C THR A 670 9.42 -13.55 -21.43
N TYR A 671 9.83 -13.74 -20.19
CA TYR A 671 8.97 -14.35 -19.18
C TYR A 671 8.73 -13.50 -17.95
N SER A 672 9.71 -13.33 -17.07
CA SER A 672 9.52 -12.68 -15.79
C SER A 672 10.15 -11.32 -15.72
N ASN A 673 9.49 -10.37 -15.12
CA ASN A 673 10.03 -9.06 -14.84
C ASN A 673 9.89 -8.73 -13.35
N TYR A 674 10.77 -7.86 -12.88
CA TYR A 674 10.85 -7.43 -11.48
C TYR A 674 10.94 -5.91 -11.41
N LEU A 675 11.01 -5.35 -10.20
CA LEU A 675 11.16 -3.90 -9.98
C LEU A 675 12.45 -3.31 -10.58
N GLY A 676 13.43 -4.15 -10.89
CA GLY A 676 14.68 -3.73 -11.53
C GLY A 676 15.67 -3.13 -10.55
N TRP A 677 15.98 -1.84 -10.66
CA TRP A 677 16.97 -1.19 -9.81
C TRP A 677 16.68 0.28 -9.62
N ILE A 678 17.21 0.81 -8.52
CA ILE A 678 17.32 2.24 -8.30
C ILE A 678 18.78 2.53 -7.92
N ALA A 679 19.45 3.37 -8.73
CA ALA A 679 20.80 3.80 -8.42
C ALA A 679 20.96 5.30 -8.62
N THR A 680 21.55 5.99 -7.65
CA THR A 680 21.95 7.39 -7.86
C THR A 680 23.11 7.44 -8.82
N VAL A 681 23.08 8.40 -9.73
CA VAL A 681 24.17 8.71 -10.67
C VAL A 681 24.73 10.07 -10.32
N THR A 682 25.97 10.06 -9.85
CA THR A 682 26.73 11.28 -9.55
C THR A 682 28.06 11.29 -10.31
N CYS A 683 28.83 12.34 -10.16
CA CYS A 683 30.17 12.38 -10.73
C CYS A 683 31.20 12.75 -9.68
N THR A 684 32.44 12.26 -9.85
CA THR A 684 33.56 12.80 -9.08
C THR A 684 33.72 14.30 -9.34
N SER A 685 33.97 15.09 -8.33
CA SER A 685 34.54 16.45 -8.55
C SER A 685 35.91 16.29 -9.24
N GLY A 686 36.16 17.04 -10.30
CA GLY A 686 37.42 16.95 -11.07
C GLY A 686 38.73 17.34 -10.30
N VAL A 687 38.71 17.21 -9.01
CA VAL A 687 39.87 17.32 -8.12
C VAL A 687 40.20 15.92 -7.65
N SER A 688 41.36 15.39 -8.02
CA SER A 688 41.86 14.12 -7.53
C SER A 688 41.85 14.13 -6.00
N VAL A 689 40.91 13.45 -5.40
CA VAL A 689 41.02 13.06 -3.99
C VAL A 689 42.07 11.95 -3.97
N ASP A 690 43.16 12.23 -3.28
CA ASP A 690 44.23 11.26 -3.03
C ASP A 690 43.60 9.97 -2.49
N GLU A 691 43.66 8.86 -3.24
CA GLU A 691 43.25 7.52 -2.84
C GLU A 691 43.96 6.98 -1.59
N ASN A 692 44.79 7.78 -0.97
CA ASN A 692 45.57 7.44 0.23
C ASN A 692 44.87 7.61 1.58
N LEU A 693 43.58 8.04 1.61
CA LEU A 693 42.91 8.30 2.89
C LEU A 693 42.11 7.10 3.45
N THR A 694 41.74 6.14 2.65
CA THR A 694 41.05 4.90 3.10
C THR A 694 42.04 3.87 3.70
N GLU A 695 43.33 3.91 3.40
CA GLU A 695 44.31 3.00 3.99
C GLU A 695 44.75 3.38 5.43
N SER A 696 44.32 4.48 5.97
CA SER A 696 44.85 4.97 7.27
C SER A 696 43.86 4.79 8.44
N MET A 697 42.63 4.33 8.24
CA MET A 697 41.69 4.14 9.34
C MET A 697 41.43 2.65 9.56
N LYS A 698 41.51 2.20 10.82
CA LYS A 698 41.22 0.83 11.21
C LYS A 698 40.41 0.80 12.50
N ILE A 699 39.39 -0.07 12.53
CA ILE A 699 38.57 -0.35 13.70
C ILE A 699 38.67 -1.85 13.97
N TYR A 700 39.26 -2.20 15.12
CA TYR A 700 39.41 -3.62 15.46
C TYR A 700 39.48 -3.86 16.98
N PRO A 701 39.02 -5.04 17.45
CA PRO A 701 38.22 -6.00 16.70
C PRO A 701 36.81 -5.47 16.42
N ASN A 702 36.27 -5.83 15.28
CA ASN A 702 34.86 -5.64 14.95
C ASN A 702 34.36 -6.97 14.32
N PRO A 703 33.55 -7.78 15.01
CA PRO A 703 32.85 -7.50 16.28
C PRO A 703 33.76 -7.28 17.50
N ALA A 704 33.33 -6.34 18.37
CA ALA A 704 33.98 -5.99 19.63
C ALA A 704 33.33 -6.76 20.81
N GLN A 705 34.14 -7.17 21.79
CA GLN A 705 33.63 -7.77 23.04
C GLN A 705 33.66 -6.77 24.20
N ASN A 706 34.84 -6.48 24.72
CA ASN A 706 35.03 -5.58 25.87
C ASN A 706 35.57 -4.20 25.46
N SER A 707 36.28 -4.14 24.35
CA SER A 707 36.84 -2.90 23.81
C SER A 707 37.08 -3.03 22.29
N PHE A 708 37.19 -1.91 21.62
CA PHE A 708 37.66 -1.79 20.24
C PHE A 708 38.69 -0.67 20.12
N THR A 709 39.57 -0.78 19.16
CA THR A 709 40.60 0.20 18.88
C THR A 709 40.24 0.95 17.58
N ILE A 710 40.40 2.26 17.62
CA ILE A 710 40.32 3.12 16.44
C ILE A 710 41.74 3.63 16.15
N GLU A 711 42.21 3.41 14.94
CA GLU A 711 43.46 4.04 14.43
C GLU A 711 43.07 4.98 13.29
N ALA A 712 43.36 6.26 13.40
CA ALA A 712 43.15 7.31 12.40
C ALA A 712 44.09 8.46 12.65
N LYS A 713 44.73 8.99 11.61
CA LYS A 713 45.74 10.07 11.76
C LYS A 713 45.12 11.42 12.16
N GLY A 714 45.76 12.09 13.12
CA GLY A 714 45.36 13.42 13.55
C GLY A 714 44.44 13.47 14.76
N GLU A 715 43.92 14.62 15.09
CA GLU A 715 42.92 14.79 16.15
C GLU A 715 41.54 14.39 15.64
N ILE A 716 40.94 13.35 16.25
CA ILE A 716 39.67 12.76 15.87
C ILE A 716 38.68 12.86 17.03
N GLN A 717 37.50 13.35 16.76
CA GLN A 717 36.34 13.22 17.64
C GLN A 717 35.52 11.99 17.22
N TYR A 718 35.13 11.15 18.16
CA TYR A 718 34.27 10.02 17.89
C TYR A 718 32.95 10.09 18.65
N SER A 719 31.88 9.53 18.04
CA SER A 719 30.58 9.32 18.68
C SER A 719 30.04 7.97 18.26
N VAL A 720 29.57 7.17 19.23
CA VAL A 720 28.91 5.87 19.00
C VAL A 720 27.42 6.05 19.21
N TYR A 721 26.62 5.69 18.21
CA TYR A 721 25.17 5.77 18.23
C TYR A 721 24.56 4.38 18.34
N ASN A 722 23.50 4.23 19.11
CA ASN A 722 22.66 3.03 19.07
C ASN A 722 21.70 3.05 17.85
N ALA A 723 20.94 1.99 17.66
CA ALA A 723 19.99 1.89 16.56
C ALA A 723 18.84 2.94 16.59
N LEU A 724 18.67 3.66 17.70
CA LEU A 724 17.72 4.77 17.86
C LEU A 724 18.36 6.14 17.61
N GLY A 725 19.62 6.18 17.14
CA GLY A 725 20.34 7.43 16.90
C GLY A 725 20.84 8.16 18.15
N GLN A 726 20.76 7.55 19.32
CA GLN A 726 21.22 8.16 20.57
C GLN A 726 22.73 7.94 20.74
N VAL A 727 23.47 8.99 21.10
CA VAL A 727 24.90 8.88 21.45
C VAL A 727 25.05 8.09 22.75
N VAL A 728 25.76 6.97 22.68
CA VAL A 728 26.02 6.10 23.83
C VAL A 728 27.46 6.16 24.33
N LEU A 729 28.41 6.53 23.47
CA LEU A 729 29.80 6.85 23.82
C LEU A 729 30.28 7.98 22.93
N ALA A 730 31.09 8.89 23.47
CA ALA A 730 31.77 9.94 22.71
C ALA A 730 33.08 10.33 23.35
N GLY A 731 34.01 10.81 22.54
CA GLY A 731 35.32 11.31 23.02
C GLY A 731 36.18 11.87 21.91
N LYS A 732 37.43 12.17 22.26
CA LYS A 732 38.46 12.65 21.32
C LYS A 732 39.75 11.87 21.56
N PHE A 733 40.51 11.69 20.49
CA PHE A 733 41.86 11.08 20.56
C PHE A 733 42.77 11.63 19.45
N THR A 734 44.04 11.32 19.53
CA THR A 734 45.04 11.61 18.49
C THR A 734 45.66 10.30 18.04
N ASP A 735 45.60 10.04 16.74
CA ASP A 735 46.17 8.91 16.00
C ASP A 735 45.63 7.54 16.37
N LYS A 736 45.44 7.21 17.66
CA LYS A 736 44.96 5.89 18.10
C LYS A 736 44.31 5.98 19.49
N ALA A 737 43.17 5.28 19.64
CA ALA A 737 42.53 5.09 20.94
C ALA A 737 41.93 3.69 21.08
N GLN A 738 42.00 3.13 22.28
CA GLN A 738 41.24 1.97 22.68
C GLN A 738 40.01 2.44 23.46
N ILE A 739 38.82 2.06 22.98
CA ILE A 739 37.53 2.47 23.51
C ILE A 739 36.94 1.31 24.30
N ASP A 740 36.55 1.57 25.53
CA ASP A 740 35.85 0.58 26.38
C ASP A 740 34.41 0.41 25.89
N ALA A 741 34.03 -0.81 25.54
CA ALA A 741 32.70 -1.19 25.09
C ALA A 741 31.90 -1.97 26.17
N GLN A 742 32.41 -2.08 27.40
CA GLN A 742 31.75 -2.88 28.45
C GLN A 742 30.36 -2.33 28.82
N SER A 743 30.14 -1.04 28.68
CA SER A 743 28.84 -0.39 28.92
C SER A 743 27.83 -0.61 27.80
N LEU A 744 28.26 -1.00 26.60
CA LEU A 744 27.38 -1.25 25.46
C LEU A 744 26.74 -2.64 25.59
N ARG A 745 25.47 -2.76 25.24
CA ARG A 745 24.79 -4.06 25.12
C ARG A 745 25.18 -4.75 23.82
N GLN A 746 24.98 -6.05 23.74
CA GLN A 746 25.12 -6.78 22.48
C GLN A 746 24.19 -6.17 21.42
N GLY A 747 24.74 -5.88 20.22
CA GLY A 747 23.95 -5.27 19.15
C GLY A 747 24.80 -4.54 18.12
N VAL A 748 24.11 -3.87 17.20
CA VAL A 748 24.70 -3.04 16.15
C VAL A 748 24.69 -1.57 16.58
N TYR A 749 25.81 -0.89 16.35
CA TYR A 749 26.04 0.52 16.63
C TYR A 749 26.65 1.19 15.41
N PHE A 750 26.53 2.51 15.33
CA PHE A 750 27.18 3.34 14.32
C PHE A 750 28.24 4.21 14.97
N LEU A 751 29.47 4.07 14.50
CA LEU A 751 30.62 4.87 14.98
C LEU A 751 30.86 6.01 13.99
N GLN A 752 30.57 7.23 14.38
CA GLN A 752 30.90 8.43 13.63
C GLN A 752 32.26 8.97 14.11
N LEU A 753 33.13 9.27 13.16
CA LEU A 753 34.43 9.90 13.38
C LEU A 753 34.49 11.25 12.66
N LYS A 754 34.93 12.30 13.35
CA LYS A 754 35.14 13.65 12.81
C LYS A 754 36.58 14.07 13.00
N GLY A 755 37.26 14.36 11.90
CA GLY A 755 38.62 14.87 11.89
C GLY A 755 38.77 16.10 10.99
N THR A 756 39.96 16.71 10.97
CA THR A 756 40.28 17.87 10.12
C THR A 756 40.13 17.58 8.62
N ASN A 757 40.14 16.30 8.22
CA ASN A 757 40.13 15.84 6.83
C ASN A 757 38.81 15.19 6.41
N GLY A 758 37.73 15.22 7.24
CA GLY A 758 36.44 14.71 6.91
C GLY A 758 35.69 14.04 8.07
N ASN A 759 34.49 13.55 7.73
CA ASN A 759 33.64 12.75 8.61
C ASN A 759 33.52 11.33 8.05
N TRP A 760 33.54 10.32 8.92
CA TRP A 760 33.39 8.93 8.57
C TRP A 760 32.33 8.29 9.46
N VAL A 761 31.59 7.33 8.94
CA VAL A 761 30.65 6.52 9.72
C VAL A 761 30.93 5.05 9.41
N GLU A 762 31.09 4.24 10.44
CA GLU A 762 31.36 2.82 10.34
C GLU A 762 30.42 2.01 11.25
N LYS A 763 30.05 0.83 10.80
CA LYS A 763 29.24 -0.12 11.56
C LYS A 763 30.11 -0.82 12.61
N LEU A 764 29.73 -0.70 13.87
CA LEU A 764 30.36 -1.38 14.99
C LEU A 764 29.42 -2.46 15.53
N ILE A 765 29.86 -3.70 15.55
CA ILE A 765 29.13 -4.82 16.14
C ILE A 765 29.72 -5.11 17.52
N VAL A 766 28.86 -5.22 18.53
CA VAL A 766 29.25 -5.62 19.88
C VAL A 766 28.65 -6.99 20.18
N GLU A 767 29.53 -7.95 20.50
CA GLU A 767 29.18 -9.32 20.91
C GLU A 767 29.63 -9.55 22.36
N LYS A 768 28.72 -10.04 23.20
CA LYS A 768 29.00 -10.39 24.62
C LYS A 768 28.70 -11.84 24.90
#